data_4512f0e28b3a3b7ae1af3908bdb69485
#
_entry.id   4512f0e28b3a3b7ae1af3908bdb69485
#
_cell.length_a   1.000
_cell.length_b   1.000
_cell.length_c   1.000
_cell.angle_alpha   90.00
_cell.angle_beta   90.00
_cell.angle_gamma   90.00
#
_symmetry.space_group_name_H-M   'P 1'
#
loop_
_entity.id
_entity.type
_entity.pdbx_description
1 polymer ?
#
loop_
_entity_poly.entity_id
_entity_poly.type
_entity_poly.pdbx_seq_one_letter_code
_entity_poly.pdbx_strand_id
1 'polypeptide(L)'
;VSQGSQPEAHELRFETPGGEPVVYQAEFKPDRPLPDRGPVVGRLVRLGHGWVVRQYRLPARSRGDRRAREALEHEVNAAVAIERAHGRGPHAGLFPRVVGHGLDAEEPFVLYAPPPRGAVRLTDARLSGRRFDQAARQLVLAVRLLEQTGQVLRTLAPGSVRWHENGVLLGEPHGAVPVGHPREACGEAPWAPPEQLAGAGHCDPRDDLWSVARLLYAALAGQPGPHAEPPPDLGAYPQLSAFRDGRAFAPLAAERRPVAELLELLNEPDPARSTERPGPARGEYARHVAGKRGRLGLGPEPGARVDEPPGDEAFEMVCPYCLGPVAYDPGALFLPEEQGEYVAFDPASEPVELRRADMLRRAFQRCPNLSGLDEHHLPVPYLTNGRPLTIVTVGGSLTGKTHLLTSMIGEIEENGLEPYGITAEPLNPEWHQRFVRERLQPLRDGKVLPRTASTRFARFADGLLLTARGRTRPVMFFDLAGEDLESHDEAMRFLAGVGAFLFVVDPLRALRLPELEEHRERVGIRERDLGDEAFAAVLSRVPRTAGLVMTPSAVVLNKSDLVRFQPTVASWLMSPPPTTGLPEALREESEDVYAFLRQHGSRAWLRPFTDSARCTLHFVSATGRGERGGTFPHGVTPRRALAPLLSILAMAGLLEKTDPWEVGL
;
A
#
# COMPACT_ATOMS: atom_id res chain seq x y z
N VAL A 1 57.31 -11.50 4.26
CA VAL A 1 56.55 -10.46 4.98
C VAL A 1 55.50 -9.94 3.99
N SER A 2 54.32 -10.52 3.99
CA SER A 2 53.18 -10.02 3.20
C SER A 2 52.68 -8.73 3.84
N GLN A 3 52.75 -7.65 3.10
CA GLN A 3 52.09 -6.39 3.45
C GLN A 3 50.58 -6.67 3.53
N GLY A 4 50.06 -6.68 4.76
CA GLY A 4 48.63 -6.68 4.99
C GLY A 4 48.01 -5.41 4.38
N SER A 5 47.20 -5.54 3.38
CA SER A 5 46.37 -4.45 2.86
C SER A 5 45.57 -3.87 4.04
N GLN A 6 45.80 -2.60 4.33
CA GLN A 6 44.92 -1.89 5.28
C GLN A 6 43.49 -2.04 4.78
N PRO A 7 42.52 -2.38 5.65
CA PRO A 7 41.12 -2.45 5.27
C PRO A 7 40.71 -1.06 4.78
N GLU A 8 40.19 -1.00 3.53
CA GLU A 8 39.62 0.23 2.99
C GLU A 8 38.39 0.61 3.85
N ALA A 9 38.50 1.76 4.50
CA ALA A 9 37.42 2.33 5.27
C ALA A 9 36.40 2.93 4.26
N HIS A 10 35.17 2.45 4.29
CA HIS A 10 34.07 2.92 3.44
C HIS A 10 33.11 3.75 4.28
N GLU A 11 32.55 4.80 3.68
CA GLU A 11 31.49 5.57 4.31
C GLU A 11 30.18 4.77 4.25
N LEU A 12 29.57 4.48 5.41
CA LEU A 12 28.28 3.83 5.52
C LEU A 12 27.24 4.83 6.04
N ARG A 13 26.27 5.14 5.19
CA ARG A 13 25.13 6.02 5.50
C ARG A 13 23.90 5.18 5.77
N PHE A 14 23.20 5.46 6.86
CA PHE A 14 21.96 4.77 7.21
C PHE A 14 21.06 5.67 8.06
N GLU A 15 19.81 5.30 8.17
CA GLU A 15 18.82 5.92 9.04
C GLU A 15 18.65 5.08 10.30
N THR A 16 18.60 5.73 11.46
CA THR A 16 18.23 5.07 12.72
C THR A 16 16.75 4.69 12.71
N PRO A 17 16.26 3.79 13.59
CA PRO A 17 14.82 3.54 13.73
C PRO A 17 13.99 4.80 14.06
N GLY A 18 14.62 5.83 14.59
CA GLY A 18 14.01 7.15 14.84
C GLY A 18 13.88 8.03 13.60
N GLY A 19 14.47 7.62 12.46
CA GLY A 19 14.48 8.41 11.23
C GLY A 19 15.66 9.39 11.13
N GLU A 20 16.62 9.34 12.06
CA GLU A 20 17.80 10.23 12.04
C GLU A 20 18.84 9.67 11.06
N PRO A 21 19.34 10.47 10.10
CA PRO A 21 20.41 10.06 9.21
C PRO A 21 21.74 10.05 9.97
N VAL A 22 22.51 8.99 9.78
CA VAL A 22 23.80 8.78 10.42
C VAL A 22 24.83 8.34 9.38
N VAL A 23 26.07 8.83 9.55
CA VAL A 23 27.22 8.48 8.71
C VAL A 23 28.34 7.96 9.58
N TYR A 24 28.82 6.75 9.29
CA TYR A 24 30.00 6.17 9.96
C TYR A 24 31.04 5.70 8.95
N GLN A 25 32.32 5.79 9.36
CA GLN A 25 33.35 5.02 8.68
C GLN A 25 33.17 3.54 9.04
N ALA A 26 33.11 2.69 8.04
CA ALA A 26 32.82 1.26 8.18
C ALA A 26 33.96 0.40 7.61
N GLU A 27 34.37 -0.61 8.36
CA GLU A 27 35.26 -1.66 7.91
C GLU A 27 34.48 -2.95 7.75
N PHE A 28 34.52 -3.55 6.57
CA PHE A 28 33.89 -4.83 6.33
C PHE A 28 34.79 -5.97 6.73
N LYS A 29 34.31 -6.89 7.58
CA LYS A 29 35.05 -8.06 8.01
C LYS A 29 34.68 -9.29 7.17
N PRO A 30 35.50 -9.72 6.21
CA PRO A 30 35.27 -10.89 5.38
C PRO A 30 35.39 -12.21 6.15
N ASP A 31 36.13 -12.25 7.26
CA ASP A 31 36.55 -13.49 7.92
C ASP A 31 35.45 -14.21 8.72
N ARG A 32 34.28 -13.63 8.88
CA ARG A 32 33.13 -14.25 9.55
C ARG A 32 31.86 -13.95 8.79
N PRO A 33 31.57 -14.67 7.72
CA PRO A 33 30.30 -14.53 7.03
C PRO A 33 29.14 -14.91 7.95
N LEU A 34 28.08 -14.11 7.95
CA LEU A 34 26.81 -14.51 8.55
C LEU A 34 26.07 -15.44 7.58
N PRO A 35 25.17 -16.28 8.08
CA PRO A 35 24.34 -17.10 7.19
C PRO A 35 23.57 -16.21 6.20
N ASP A 36 23.66 -16.53 4.91
CA ASP A 36 22.85 -15.89 3.89
C ASP A 36 21.37 -16.27 4.06
N ARG A 37 20.49 -15.37 3.66
CA ARG A 37 19.02 -15.54 3.70
C ARG A 37 18.48 -15.46 2.27
N GLY A 38 18.66 -16.54 1.52
CA GLY A 38 18.37 -16.54 0.09
C GLY A 38 19.24 -15.51 -0.65
N PRO A 39 18.66 -14.52 -1.35
CA PRO A 39 19.42 -13.50 -2.07
C PRO A 39 20.03 -12.41 -1.16
N VAL A 40 19.62 -12.32 0.11
CA VAL A 40 20.14 -11.36 1.08
C VAL A 40 21.41 -11.93 1.75
N VAL A 41 22.50 -11.18 1.63
CA VAL A 41 23.82 -11.60 2.12
C VAL A 41 24.12 -10.97 3.46
N GLY A 42 24.59 -11.80 4.42
CA GLY A 42 24.97 -11.38 5.76
C GLY A 42 26.46 -11.13 5.92
N ARG A 43 26.86 -10.05 6.59
CA ARG A 43 28.25 -9.77 6.95
C ARG A 43 28.37 -9.02 8.26
N LEU A 44 29.53 -9.10 8.89
CA LEU A 44 29.88 -8.26 10.03
C LEU A 44 30.54 -6.94 9.55
N VAL A 45 30.11 -5.84 10.15
CA VAL A 45 30.62 -4.50 9.86
C VAL A 45 31.13 -3.90 11.16
N ARG A 46 32.34 -3.34 11.15
CA ARG A 46 32.86 -2.54 12.24
C ARG A 46 32.60 -1.08 11.92
N LEU A 47 31.85 -0.41 12.77
CA LEU A 47 31.56 1.02 12.66
C LEU A 47 32.52 1.82 13.53
N GLY A 48 33.12 2.91 13.01
CA GLY A 48 33.87 3.93 13.69
C GLY A 48 34.68 3.44 14.92
N HIS A 49 34.25 3.76 16.11
CA HIS A 49 34.95 3.45 17.39
C HIS A 49 35.02 1.95 17.77
N GLY A 50 34.92 1.04 16.80
CA GLY A 50 35.08 -0.40 17.03
C GLY A 50 33.78 -1.15 17.32
N TRP A 51 32.65 -0.49 17.23
CA TRP A 51 31.35 -1.13 17.38
C TRP A 51 31.07 -2.08 16.22
N VAL A 52 30.81 -3.37 16.50
CA VAL A 52 30.55 -4.40 15.51
C VAL A 52 29.04 -4.58 15.39
N VAL A 53 28.52 -4.51 14.16
CA VAL A 53 27.11 -4.76 13.83
C VAL A 53 26.99 -5.86 12.78
N ARG A 54 25.80 -6.47 12.71
CA ARG A 54 25.45 -7.44 11.67
C ARG A 54 24.69 -6.68 10.58
N GLN A 55 25.18 -6.77 9.36
CA GLN A 55 24.53 -6.21 8.18
C GLN A 55 23.94 -7.32 7.33
N TYR A 56 22.67 -7.19 6.98
CA TYR A 56 22.02 -8.00 5.96
C TYR A 56 21.68 -7.08 4.79
N ARG A 57 22.21 -7.38 3.62
CA ARG A 57 22.10 -6.53 2.44
C ARG A 57 21.66 -7.29 1.20
N LEU A 58 20.97 -6.60 0.30
CA LEU A 58 20.64 -7.11 -1.03
C LEU A 58 21.75 -6.65 -1.99
N PRO A 59 22.61 -7.57 -2.49
CA PRO A 59 23.73 -7.21 -3.34
C PRO A 59 23.25 -6.73 -4.72
N ALA A 60 24.08 -5.95 -5.42
CA ALA A 60 23.77 -5.35 -6.71
C ALA A 60 23.28 -6.38 -7.75
N ARG A 61 23.84 -7.61 -7.74
CA ARG A 61 23.42 -8.71 -8.63
C ARG A 61 21.95 -9.14 -8.43
N SER A 62 21.37 -8.91 -7.25
CA SER A 62 19.99 -9.26 -6.92
C SER A 62 19.07 -8.03 -6.97
N ARG A 63 19.52 -6.90 -7.52
CA ARG A 63 18.78 -5.64 -7.58
C ARG A 63 17.45 -5.76 -8.33
N GLY A 64 17.39 -6.61 -9.36
CA GLY A 64 16.19 -6.89 -10.15
C GLY A 64 15.20 -7.86 -9.47
N ASP A 65 15.58 -8.50 -8.37
CA ASP A 65 14.71 -9.43 -7.66
C ASP A 65 13.71 -8.65 -6.77
N ARG A 66 12.50 -8.47 -7.31
CA ARG A 66 11.41 -7.75 -6.63
C ARG A 66 11.02 -8.43 -5.32
N ARG A 67 10.95 -9.77 -5.29
CA ARG A 67 10.55 -10.52 -4.08
C ARG A 67 11.57 -10.37 -2.96
N ALA A 68 12.87 -10.46 -3.29
CA ALA A 68 13.93 -10.29 -2.31
C ALA A 68 13.94 -8.87 -1.71
N ARG A 69 13.65 -7.87 -2.55
CA ARG A 69 13.53 -6.48 -2.10
C ARG A 69 12.33 -6.28 -1.20
N GLU A 70 11.17 -6.81 -1.56
CA GLU A 70 9.96 -6.76 -0.74
C GLU A 70 10.17 -7.46 0.61
N ALA A 71 10.83 -8.62 0.61
CA ALA A 71 11.16 -9.34 1.84
C ALA A 71 12.06 -8.51 2.77
N LEU A 72 13.08 -7.83 2.22
CA LEU A 72 13.94 -6.95 3.01
C LEU A 72 13.20 -5.70 3.52
N GLU A 73 12.29 -5.13 2.74
CA GLU A 73 11.43 -4.03 3.18
C GLU A 73 10.49 -4.46 4.31
N HIS A 74 9.91 -5.65 4.24
CA HIS A 74 9.08 -6.21 5.31
C HIS A 74 9.91 -6.41 6.58
N GLU A 75 11.12 -6.97 6.46
CA GLU A 75 12.04 -7.12 7.59
C GLU A 75 12.36 -5.78 8.25
N VAL A 76 12.71 -4.75 7.47
CA VAL A 76 13.03 -3.42 7.99
C VAL A 76 11.82 -2.78 8.66
N ASN A 77 10.65 -2.85 8.02
CA ASN A 77 9.42 -2.28 8.58
C ASN A 77 9.06 -2.95 9.92
N ALA A 78 9.11 -4.29 9.99
CA ALA A 78 8.88 -5.03 11.23
C ALA A 78 9.92 -4.66 12.30
N ALA A 79 11.20 -4.64 11.94
CA ALA A 79 12.29 -4.32 12.85
C ALA A 79 12.17 -2.90 13.43
N VAL A 80 11.87 -1.91 12.59
CA VAL A 80 11.67 -0.52 13.02
C VAL A 80 10.41 -0.38 13.87
N ALA A 81 9.30 -1.03 13.50
CA ALA A 81 8.06 -1.02 14.27
C ALA A 81 8.26 -1.60 15.68
N ILE A 82 8.95 -2.75 15.79
CA ILE A 82 9.28 -3.39 17.07
C ILE A 82 10.18 -2.47 17.92
N GLU A 83 11.24 -1.90 17.33
CA GLU A 83 12.18 -1.02 18.05
C GLU A 83 11.48 0.24 18.57
N ARG A 84 10.62 0.87 17.75
CA ARG A 84 9.84 2.06 18.17
C ARG A 84 8.85 1.74 19.28
N ALA A 85 8.16 0.61 19.20
CA ALA A 85 7.14 0.21 20.17
C ALA A 85 7.75 -0.30 21.48
N HIS A 86 8.81 -1.09 21.41
CA HIS A 86 9.31 -1.89 22.54
C HIS A 86 10.79 -1.66 22.87
N GLY A 87 11.58 -1.03 22.02
CA GLY A 87 13.03 -0.92 22.16
C GLY A 87 13.52 -0.15 23.42
N ARG A 88 12.66 0.67 24.02
CA ARG A 88 12.94 1.41 25.27
C ARG A 88 12.10 0.95 26.46
N GLY A 89 11.27 -0.06 26.27
CA GLY A 89 10.35 -0.58 27.29
C GLY A 89 10.91 -1.76 28.08
N PRO A 90 10.11 -2.31 29.03
CA PRO A 90 10.51 -3.45 29.85
C PRO A 90 10.72 -4.73 29.04
N HIS A 91 10.22 -4.78 27.81
CA HIS A 91 10.27 -5.92 26.91
C HIS A 91 11.36 -5.82 25.83
N ALA A 92 12.18 -4.76 25.83
CA ALA A 92 13.23 -4.53 24.83
C ALA A 92 14.20 -5.72 24.69
N GLY A 93 14.46 -6.45 25.77
CA GLY A 93 15.33 -7.62 25.77
C GLY A 93 14.80 -8.83 25.00
N LEU A 94 13.52 -8.86 24.63
CA LEU A 94 12.91 -9.96 23.86
C LEU A 94 13.24 -9.91 22.37
N PHE A 95 13.63 -8.76 21.85
CA PHE A 95 13.80 -8.51 20.42
C PHE A 95 15.24 -8.11 20.05
N PRO A 96 15.68 -8.42 18.82
CA PRO A 96 16.99 -7.98 18.34
C PRO A 96 17.00 -6.45 18.19
N ARG A 97 18.02 -5.81 18.71
CA ARG A 97 18.16 -4.36 18.61
C ARG A 97 18.54 -3.96 17.20
N VAL A 98 17.70 -3.14 16.57
CA VAL A 98 17.99 -2.52 15.28
C VAL A 98 18.87 -1.30 15.48
N VAL A 99 19.94 -1.23 14.71
CA VAL A 99 20.87 -0.09 14.71
C VAL A 99 20.45 0.95 13.69
N GLY A 100 20.01 0.47 12.52
CA GLY A 100 19.53 1.31 11.44
C GLY A 100 19.33 0.53 10.15
N HIS A 101 18.96 1.25 9.08
CA HIS A 101 18.70 0.70 7.76
C HIS A 101 19.09 1.67 6.65
N GLY A 102 19.35 1.13 5.47
CA GLY A 102 19.57 1.91 4.26
C GLY A 102 18.76 1.32 3.11
N LEU A 103 17.43 1.46 3.15
CA LEU A 103 16.57 0.93 2.10
C LEU A 103 16.80 1.61 0.74
N ASP A 104 17.20 2.88 0.76
CA ASP A 104 17.51 3.66 -0.44
C ASP A 104 19.00 3.64 -0.81
N ALA A 105 19.83 2.86 -0.10
CA ALA A 105 21.21 2.66 -0.48
C ALA A 105 21.34 1.92 -1.81
N GLU A 106 22.49 2.00 -2.48
CA GLU A 106 22.74 1.26 -3.72
C GLU A 106 22.53 -0.26 -3.55
N GLU A 107 22.94 -0.80 -2.42
CA GLU A 107 22.62 -2.13 -1.93
C GLU A 107 21.78 -1.98 -0.66
N PRO A 108 20.43 -2.09 -0.74
CA PRO A 108 19.58 -1.94 0.44
C PRO A 108 19.96 -2.89 1.56
N PHE A 109 19.90 -2.42 2.82
CA PHE A 109 20.35 -3.20 3.96
C PHE A 109 19.64 -2.85 5.28
N VAL A 110 19.81 -3.73 6.26
CA VAL A 110 19.46 -3.52 7.66
C VAL A 110 20.66 -3.85 8.56
N LEU A 111 20.78 -3.13 9.67
CA LEU A 111 21.83 -3.30 10.68
C LEU A 111 21.25 -3.71 12.01
N TYR A 112 21.80 -4.78 12.58
CA TYR A 112 21.45 -5.25 13.93
C TYR A 112 22.66 -5.27 14.86
N ALA A 113 22.44 -4.98 16.13
CA ALA A 113 23.41 -5.27 17.17
C ALA A 113 23.65 -6.80 17.26
N PRO A 114 24.85 -7.24 17.60
CA PRO A 114 25.10 -8.65 17.86
C PRO A 114 24.29 -9.13 19.08
N PRO A 115 23.90 -10.41 19.12
CA PRO A 115 23.26 -10.96 20.31
C PRO A 115 24.18 -10.88 21.51
N PRO A 116 23.63 -10.86 22.76
CA PRO A 116 24.43 -10.87 23.97
C PRO A 116 25.41 -12.06 23.98
N ARG A 117 26.57 -11.85 24.56
CA ARG A 117 27.57 -12.92 24.73
C ARG A 117 26.99 -14.03 25.60
N GLY A 118 27.22 -15.30 25.25
CA GLY A 118 26.74 -16.44 25.98
C GLY A 118 25.28 -16.84 25.66
N ALA A 119 24.58 -16.14 24.75
CA ALA A 119 23.26 -16.57 24.28
C ALA A 119 23.35 -17.88 23.47
N VAL A 120 22.65 -18.92 23.92
CA VAL A 120 22.58 -20.25 23.29
C VAL A 120 21.23 -20.44 22.61
N ARG A 121 21.09 -21.42 21.71
CA ARG A 121 19.79 -21.77 21.15
C ARG A 121 18.86 -22.22 22.28
N LEU A 122 17.57 -21.89 22.18
CA LEU A 122 16.58 -22.26 23.19
C LEU A 122 16.54 -23.78 23.42
N THR A 123 16.60 -24.58 22.35
CA THR A 123 16.60 -26.04 22.37
C THR A 123 17.84 -26.63 23.04
N ASP A 124 18.95 -25.91 23.06
CA ASP A 124 20.21 -26.36 23.66
C ASP A 124 20.36 -25.91 25.14
N ALA A 125 19.46 -25.06 25.61
CA ALA A 125 19.55 -24.39 26.90
C ALA A 125 19.22 -25.29 28.15
N ARG A 126 18.74 -26.52 27.93
CA ARG A 126 18.33 -27.47 29.00
C ARG A 126 17.48 -26.81 30.09
N LEU A 127 16.40 -26.16 29.66
CA LEU A 127 15.50 -25.43 30.53
C LEU A 127 14.64 -26.39 31.36
N SER A 128 14.49 -26.09 32.65
CA SER A 128 13.62 -26.85 33.56
C SER A 128 13.00 -25.97 34.63
N GLY A 129 11.87 -26.36 35.17
CA GLY A 129 11.16 -25.65 36.23
C GLY A 129 10.90 -24.20 35.87
N ARG A 130 11.20 -23.26 36.79
CA ARG A 130 10.94 -21.83 36.63
C ARG A 130 11.55 -21.21 35.38
N ARG A 131 12.71 -21.72 34.92
CA ARG A 131 13.35 -21.18 33.68
C ARG A 131 12.54 -21.56 32.44
N PHE A 132 11.98 -22.77 32.41
CA PHE A 132 11.10 -23.20 31.34
C PHE A 132 9.81 -22.38 31.35
N ASP A 133 9.16 -22.20 32.51
CA ASP A 133 7.94 -21.38 32.63
C ASP A 133 8.19 -19.93 32.23
N GLN A 134 9.36 -19.37 32.54
CA GLN A 134 9.76 -18.05 32.10
C GLN A 134 9.91 -17.98 30.57
N ALA A 135 10.57 -18.96 29.97
CA ALA A 135 10.74 -19.02 28.52
C ALA A 135 9.38 -19.13 27.80
N ALA A 136 8.49 -19.96 28.30
CA ALA A 136 7.15 -20.14 27.75
C ALA A 136 6.34 -18.83 27.78
N ARG A 137 6.29 -18.16 28.93
CA ARG A 137 5.61 -16.87 29.08
C ARG A 137 6.21 -15.80 28.18
N GLN A 138 7.54 -15.66 28.16
CA GLN A 138 8.22 -14.65 27.37
C GLN A 138 8.05 -14.87 25.86
N LEU A 139 8.00 -16.11 25.37
CA LEU A 139 7.75 -16.40 23.96
C LEU A 139 6.32 -16.02 23.55
N VAL A 140 5.31 -16.39 24.34
CA VAL A 140 3.93 -16.03 24.04
C VAL A 140 3.73 -14.50 24.16
N LEU A 141 4.36 -13.87 25.16
CA LEU A 141 4.37 -12.42 25.30
C LEU A 141 5.02 -11.73 24.08
N ALA A 142 6.14 -12.26 23.59
CA ALA A 142 6.79 -11.71 22.39
C ALA A 142 5.88 -11.82 21.16
N VAL A 143 5.17 -12.93 20.97
CA VAL A 143 4.16 -13.06 19.88
C VAL A 143 3.02 -12.03 20.06
N ARG A 144 2.56 -11.81 21.29
CA ARG A 144 1.53 -10.79 21.57
C ARG A 144 2.00 -9.37 21.27
N LEU A 145 3.22 -9.04 21.62
CA LEU A 145 3.83 -7.75 21.32
C LEU A 145 4.02 -7.52 19.80
N LEU A 146 4.35 -8.59 19.07
CA LEU A 146 4.40 -8.58 17.60
C LEU A 146 3.01 -8.35 17.01
N GLU A 147 2.00 -9.05 17.49
CA GLU A 147 0.61 -8.85 17.10
C GLU A 147 0.17 -7.39 17.29
N GLN A 148 0.57 -6.74 18.40
CA GLN A 148 0.30 -5.32 18.64
C GLN A 148 0.98 -4.38 17.64
N THR A 149 2.13 -4.77 17.10
CA THR A 149 2.79 -4.04 16.01
C THR A 149 2.26 -4.44 14.63
N GLY A 150 1.24 -5.30 14.59
CA GLY A 150 0.63 -5.78 13.35
C GLY A 150 1.51 -6.77 12.57
N GLN A 151 2.44 -7.49 13.23
CA GLN A 151 3.42 -8.36 12.57
C GLN A 151 3.25 -9.85 12.92
N VAL A 152 3.59 -10.72 11.97
CA VAL A 152 3.76 -12.17 12.14
C VAL A 152 5.16 -12.54 11.65
N LEU A 153 5.96 -13.24 12.45
CA LEU A 153 7.37 -13.54 12.10
C LEU A 153 7.50 -14.63 11.03
N ARG A 154 6.72 -15.71 11.15
CA ARG A 154 6.74 -16.87 10.25
C ARG A 154 8.04 -17.70 10.22
N THR A 155 9.09 -17.27 10.89
CA THR A 155 10.44 -17.88 10.84
C THR A 155 10.95 -18.35 12.21
N LEU A 156 10.05 -18.58 13.16
CA LEU A 156 10.42 -19.12 14.45
C LEU A 156 10.85 -20.59 14.32
N ALA A 157 12.15 -20.83 14.58
CA ALA A 157 12.81 -22.12 14.49
C ALA A 157 13.97 -22.16 15.50
N PRO A 158 14.62 -23.31 15.78
CA PRO A 158 15.72 -23.38 16.75
C PRO A 158 16.86 -22.38 16.52
N GLY A 159 17.10 -22.00 15.27
CA GLY A 159 18.12 -21.03 14.90
C GLY A 159 17.76 -19.57 15.23
N SER A 160 16.46 -19.26 15.31
CA SER A 160 15.95 -17.90 15.49
C SER A 160 15.55 -17.56 16.93
N VAL A 161 15.61 -18.51 17.87
CA VAL A 161 15.27 -18.25 19.28
C VAL A 161 16.44 -18.63 20.19
N ARG A 162 16.86 -17.70 21.02
CA ARG A 162 17.98 -17.86 21.92
C ARG A 162 17.56 -17.70 23.38
N TRP A 163 18.29 -18.37 24.26
CA TRP A 163 18.20 -18.21 25.71
C TRP A 163 19.46 -17.48 26.22
N HIS A 164 19.27 -16.50 27.05
CA HIS A 164 20.31 -15.74 27.74
C HIS A 164 19.98 -15.63 29.23
N GLU A 165 20.88 -15.16 30.06
CA GLU A 165 20.67 -15.01 31.51
C GLU A 165 19.39 -14.25 31.88
N ASN A 166 18.98 -13.30 31.08
CA ASN A 166 17.79 -12.47 31.29
C ASN A 166 16.52 -13.02 30.62
N GLY A 167 16.61 -14.17 29.94
CA GLY A 167 15.45 -14.80 29.30
C GLY A 167 15.59 -15.04 27.81
N VAL A 168 14.46 -15.03 27.11
CA VAL A 168 14.37 -15.28 25.68
C VAL A 168 14.79 -14.06 24.86
N LEU A 169 15.51 -14.30 23.77
CA LEU A 169 15.77 -13.33 22.72
C LEU A 169 15.34 -13.94 21.38
N LEU A 170 14.40 -13.29 20.70
CA LEU A 170 14.03 -13.63 19.31
C LEU A 170 15.14 -13.24 18.35
N GLY A 171 15.20 -13.90 17.22
CA GLY A 171 16.06 -13.55 16.09
C GLY A 171 15.54 -12.37 15.29
N GLU A 172 16.29 -12.02 14.26
CA GLU A 172 15.92 -10.95 13.34
C GLU A 172 14.60 -11.30 12.60
N PRO A 173 13.70 -10.32 12.38
CA PRO A 173 12.39 -10.55 11.80
C PRO A 173 12.41 -10.70 10.26
N HIS A 174 13.35 -11.49 9.71
CA HIS A 174 13.59 -11.61 8.27
C HIS A 174 12.46 -12.28 7.46
N GLY A 175 11.50 -12.90 8.13
CA GLY A 175 10.32 -13.46 7.47
C GLY A 175 9.03 -12.74 7.85
N ALA A 176 9.15 -11.63 8.59
CA ALA A 176 7.99 -10.92 9.10
C ALA A 176 7.15 -10.31 7.98
N VAL A 177 5.83 -10.40 8.16
CA VAL A 177 4.83 -9.76 7.28
C VAL A 177 3.69 -9.21 8.16
N PRO A 178 2.87 -8.30 7.62
CA PRO A 178 1.68 -7.84 8.33
C PRO A 178 0.70 -8.97 8.64
N VAL A 179 -0.02 -8.85 9.76
CA VAL A 179 -1.17 -9.69 10.06
C VAL A 179 -2.20 -9.55 8.93
N GLY A 180 -2.79 -10.66 8.48
CA GLY A 180 -3.74 -10.64 7.37
C GLY A 180 -3.11 -10.63 5.97
N HIS A 181 -1.77 -10.59 5.85
CA HIS A 181 -1.10 -10.73 4.55
C HIS A 181 -1.38 -12.12 3.95
N PRO A 182 -1.61 -12.24 2.63
CA PRO A 182 -1.73 -13.54 1.98
C PRO A 182 -0.53 -14.43 2.30
N ARG A 183 -0.77 -15.69 2.67
CA ARG A 183 0.34 -16.60 2.95
C ARG A 183 1.06 -16.99 1.67
N GLU A 184 2.37 -16.85 1.71
CA GLU A 184 3.28 -17.52 0.79
C GLU A 184 3.87 -18.74 1.46
N ALA A 185 4.07 -19.82 0.70
CA ALA A 185 4.69 -21.04 1.22
C ALA A 185 6.10 -20.72 1.71
N CYS A 186 6.33 -20.85 3.00
CA CYS A 186 7.63 -20.57 3.63
C CYS A 186 7.81 -21.33 4.95
N GLY A 187 9.07 -21.38 5.42
CA GLY A 187 9.44 -22.07 6.65
C GLY A 187 9.83 -23.55 6.42
N GLU A 188 10.08 -24.27 7.49
CA GLU A 188 10.50 -25.65 7.48
C GLU A 188 9.67 -26.48 8.46
N ALA A 189 9.29 -27.70 8.04
CA ALA A 189 8.68 -28.67 8.94
C ALA A 189 9.69 -29.12 10.00
N PRO A 190 9.27 -29.36 11.25
CA PRO A 190 7.92 -29.22 11.81
C PRO A 190 7.67 -27.83 12.46
N TRP A 191 8.56 -26.85 12.26
CA TRP A 191 8.54 -25.56 12.94
C TRP A 191 7.45 -24.64 12.41
N ALA A 192 7.26 -24.61 11.08
CA ALA A 192 6.19 -23.84 10.46
C ALA A 192 4.86 -24.62 10.45
N PRO A 193 3.70 -23.97 10.67
CA PRO A 193 2.42 -24.64 10.63
C PRO A 193 2.05 -25.14 9.22
N PRO A 194 1.20 -26.18 9.10
CA PRO A 194 0.85 -26.79 7.82
C PRO A 194 0.30 -25.81 6.78
N GLU A 195 -0.58 -24.90 7.21
CA GLU A 195 -1.16 -23.88 6.33
C GLU A 195 -0.12 -22.86 5.81
N GLN A 196 0.92 -22.57 6.59
CA GLN A 196 2.02 -21.70 6.13
C GLN A 196 2.89 -22.43 5.11
N LEU A 197 3.20 -23.71 5.32
CA LEU A 197 3.95 -24.50 4.34
C LEU A 197 3.18 -24.68 3.03
N ALA A 198 1.85 -24.75 3.10
CA ALA A 198 0.97 -24.85 1.93
C ALA A 198 0.73 -23.48 1.24
N GLY A 199 1.10 -22.35 1.86
CA GLY A 199 0.77 -21.02 1.34
C GLY A 199 -0.74 -20.75 1.33
N ALA A 200 -1.52 -21.34 2.26
CA ALA A 200 -2.97 -21.26 2.23
C ALA A 200 -3.53 -20.20 3.20
N GLY A 201 -4.45 -19.36 2.72
CA GLY A 201 -5.12 -18.34 3.52
C GLY A 201 -4.26 -17.12 3.85
N HIS A 202 -4.46 -16.52 5.02
CA HIS A 202 -3.79 -15.27 5.45
C HIS A 202 -2.97 -15.49 6.72
N CYS A 203 -1.87 -14.75 6.85
CA CYS A 203 -0.97 -14.80 8.01
C CYS A 203 -1.68 -14.33 9.29
N ASP A 204 -1.50 -15.12 10.36
CA ASP A 204 -2.17 -14.93 11.64
C ASP A 204 -1.14 -15.06 12.77
N PRO A 205 -1.21 -14.28 13.86
CA PRO A 205 -0.30 -14.41 15.01
C PRO A 205 -0.26 -15.83 15.60
N ARG A 206 -1.34 -16.60 15.45
CA ARG A 206 -1.41 -18.00 15.84
C ARG A 206 -0.48 -18.92 15.04
N ASP A 207 0.07 -18.46 13.90
CA ASP A 207 1.10 -19.20 13.16
C ASP A 207 2.39 -19.25 13.98
N ASP A 208 2.77 -18.13 14.59
CA ASP A 208 3.93 -18.06 15.47
C ASP A 208 3.70 -18.86 16.79
N LEU A 209 2.45 -18.94 17.29
CA LEU A 209 2.13 -19.81 18.44
C LEU A 209 2.39 -21.29 18.19
N TRP A 210 2.08 -21.79 16.98
CA TRP A 210 2.46 -23.15 16.59
C TRP A 210 3.96 -23.35 16.71
N SER A 211 4.73 -22.43 16.14
CA SER A 211 6.20 -22.50 16.17
C SER A 211 6.74 -22.48 17.60
N VAL A 212 6.19 -21.60 18.45
CA VAL A 212 6.52 -21.52 19.88
C VAL A 212 6.23 -22.83 20.58
N ALA A 213 5.04 -23.42 20.37
CA ALA A 213 4.66 -24.71 20.99
C ALA A 213 5.62 -25.84 20.59
N ARG A 214 6.01 -25.89 19.31
CA ARG A 214 6.98 -26.88 18.81
C ARG A 214 8.37 -26.69 19.38
N LEU A 215 8.84 -25.46 19.49
CA LEU A 215 10.14 -25.13 20.10
C LEU A 215 10.20 -25.53 21.57
N LEU A 216 9.14 -25.25 22.34
CA LEU A 216 9.06 -25.59 23.75
C LEU A 216 8.97 -27.11 23.95
N TYR A 217 8.18 -27.80 23.11
CA TYR A 217 8.13 -29.26 23.13
C TYR A 217 9.52 -29.86 22.83
N ALA A 218 10.20 -29.39 21.79
CA ALA A 218 11.54 -29.85 21.43
C ALA A 218 12.58 -29.60 22.54
N ALA A 219 12.45 -28.48 23.27
CA ALA A 219 13.33 -28.17 24.40
C ALA A 219 13.15 -29.16 25.58
N LEU A 220 11.97 -29.75 25.74
CA LEU A 220 11.71 -30.79 26.77
C LEU A 220 11.98 -32.19 26.27
N ALA A 221 11.47 -32.53 25.08
CA ALA A 221 11.50 -33.90 24.54
C ALA A 221 12.83 -34.23 23.83
N GLY A 222 13.66 -33.21 23.52
CA GLY A 222 14.90 -33.39 22.77
C GLY A 222 14.70 -33.62 21.27
N GLN A 223 13.45 -33.62 20.78
CA GLN A 223 13.06 -33.81 19.38
C GLN A 223 11.78 -33.01 19.07
N PRO A 224 11.57 -32.58 17.81
CA PRO A 224 10.46 -31.69 17.46
C PRO A 224 9.08 -32.33 17.41
N GLY A 225 8.98 -33.67 17.48
CA GLY A 225 7.73 -34.42 17.33
C GLY A 225 7.22 -34.49 15.86
N PRO A 226 6.07 -35.17 15.62
CA PRO A 226 5.48 -35.30 14.28
C PRO A 226 5.00 -33.96 13.76
N HIS A 227 5.02 -33.78 12.43
CA HIS A 227 4.75 -32.45 11.82
C HIS A 227 3.27 -32.06 11.86
N ALA A 228 2.38 -32.88 11.34
CA ALA A 228 0.98 -32.49 11.10
C ALA A 228 0.03 -32.76 12.25
N GLU A 229 0.50 -33.40 13.32
CA GLU A 229 -0.30 -33.86 14.44
C GLU A 229 0.29 -33.36 15.77
N PRO A 230 -0.53 -33.16 16.80
CA PRO A 230 -0.02 -32.97 18.16
C PRO A 230 0.92 -34.10 18.58
N PRO A 231 2.01 -33.84 19.33
CA PRO A 231 2.86 -34.88 19.86
C PRO A 231 2.05 -35.89 20.67
N PRO A 232 2.18 -37.20 20.42
CA PRO A 232 1.36 -38.24 21.06
C PRO A 232 1.61 -38.36 22.57
N ASP A 233 2.80 -37.98 23.02
CA ASP A 233 3.24 -37.98 24.41
C ASP A 233 3.10 -36.64 25.14
N LEU A 234 2.35 -35.68 24.55
CA LEU A 234 2.17 -34.34 25.10
C LEU A 234 1.67 -34.33 26.54
N GLY A 235 0.89 -35.35 26.91
CA GLY A 235 0.43 -35.57 28.29
C GLY A 235 1.53 -35.86 29.31
N ALA A 236 2.71 -36.31 28.87
CA ALA A 236 3.87 -36.55 29.73
C ALA A 236 4.58 -35.25 30.16
N TYR A 237 4.24 -34.12 29.56
CA TYR A 237 4.86 -32.80 29.82
C TYR A 237 3.85 -31.82 30.44
N PRO A 238 3.64 -31.86 31.79
CA PRO A 238 2.71 -30.94 32.48
C PRO A 238 3.00 -29.44 32.22
N GLN A 239 4.26 -29.10 31.94
CA GLN A 239 4.70 -27.75 31.63
C GLN A 239 4.08 -27.20 30.34
N LEU A 240 3.57 -28.06 29.45
CA LEU A 240 2.90 -27.69 28.20
C LEU A 240 1.36 -27.73 28.32
N SER A 241 0.79 -27.86 29.53
CA SER A 241 -0.65 -27.90 29.72
C SER A 241 -1.37 -26.70 29.12
N ALA A 242 -0.88 -25.47 29.33
CA ALA A 242 -1.45 -24.27 28.75
C ALA A 242 -1.48 -24.30 27.20
N PHE A 243 -0.42 -24.82 26.56
CA PHE A 243 -0.35 -24.95 25.09
C PHE A 243 -1.27 -26.08 24.58
N ARG A 244 -1.44 -27.14 25.32
CA ARG A 244 -2.43 -28.20 25.00
C ARG A 244 -3.85 -27.64 25.11
N ASP A 245 -4.18 -26.99 26.23
CA ASP A 245 -5.52 -26.44 26.51
C ASP A 245 -5.83 -25.25 25.58
N GLY A 246 -4.80 -24.49 25.17
CA GLY A 246 -4.85 -23.46 24.15
C GLY A 246 -4.84 -24.01 22.71
N ARG A 247 -4.80 -25.34 22.53
CA ARG A 247 -4.77 -26.00 21.21
C ARG A 247 -3.65 -25.49 20.28
N ALA A 248 -2.51 -25.04 20.85
CA ALA A 248 -1.42 -24.47 20.09
C ALA A 248 -0.78 -25.44 19.06
N PHE A 249 -0.97 -26.75 19.24
CA PHE A 249 -0.54 -27.79 18.32
C PHE A 249 -1.61 -28.19 17.27
N ALA A 250 -2.75 -27.50 17.21
CA ALA A 250 -3.78 -27.80 16.20
C ALA A 250 -3.30 -27.38 14.78
N PRO A 251 -3.52 -28.21 13.76
CA PRO A 251 -3.00 -27.95 12.40
C PRO A 251 -3.57 -26.69 11.76
N LEU A 252 -4.79 -26.26 12.11
CA LEU A 252 -5.43 -25.07 11.56
C LEU A 252 -5.37 -23.89 12.54
N ALA A 253 -4.99 -22.72 12.05
CA ALA A 253 -4.93 -21.49 12.87
C ALA A 253 -6.28 -21.18 13.55
N ALA A 254 -7.40 -21.39 12.84
CA ALA A 254 -8.75 -21.16 13.37
C ALA A 254 -9.08 -22.01 14.60
N GLU A 255 -8.41 -23.15 14.80
CA GLU A 255 -8.59 -24.04 15.95
C GLU A 255 -7.71 -23.67 17.14
N ARG A 256 -6.64 -22.88 16.92
CA ARG A 256 -5.75 -22.41 17.98
C ARG A 256 -6.42 -21.23 18.69
N ARG A 257 -6.29 -21.16 20.01
CA ARG A 257 -6.79 -20.00 20.75
C ARG A 257 -6.01 -18.73 20.41
N PRO A 258 -6.64 -17.56 20.49
CA PRO A 258 -5.95 -16.27 20.36
C PRO A 258 -4.76 -16.14 21.33
N VAL A 259 -3.74 -15.35 20.94
CA VAL A 259 -2.52 -15.16 21.74
C VAL A 259 -2.84 -14.64 23.15
N ALA A 260 -3.81 -13.69 23.25
CA ALA A 260 -4.24 -13.14 24.54
C ALA A 260 -4.80 -14.21 25.50
N GLU A 261 -5.59 -15.17 24.98
CA GLU A 261 -6.12 -16.25 25.81
C GLU A 261 -5.01 -17.20 26.29
N LEU A 262 -4.00 -17.42 25.45
CA LEU A 262 -2.86 -18.25 25.86
C LEU A 262 -2.02 -17.57 26.95
N LEU A 263 -1.87 -16.24 26.93
CA LEU A 263 -1.26 -15.48 28.02
C LEU A 263 -2.04 -15.65 29.34
N GLU A 264 -3.38 -15.63 29.28
CA GLU A 264 -4.22 -15.89 30.45
C GLU A 264 -3.98 -17.31 31.04
N LEU A 265 -3.91 -18.33 30.17
CA LEU A 265 -3.60 -19.70 30.61
C LEU A 265 -2.21 -19.81 31.24
N LEU A 266 -1.27 -18.96 30.86
CA LEU A 266 0.07 -18.88 31.44
C LEU A 266 0.16 -17.96 32.65
N ASN A 267 -0.95 -17.33 33.09
CA ASN A 267 -1.01 -16.35 34.15
C ASN A 267 -0.05 -15.13 33.88
N GLU A 268 0.09 -14.73 32.63
CA GLU A 268 0.88 -13.58 32.22
C GLU A 268 -0.08 -12.42 31.85
N PRO A 269 0.13 -11.19 32.40
CA PRO A 269 -0.71 -10.05 32.06
C PRO A 269 -0.64 -9.70 30.57
N ASP A 270 -1.79 -9.47 29.94
CA ASP A 270 -1.84 -8.97 28.55
C ASP A 270 -1.50 -7.46 28.51
N PRO A 271 -0.39 -7.07 27.87
CA PRO A 271 -0.01 -5.66 27.78
C PRO A 271 -0.98 -4.82 26.96
N ALA A 272 -1.83 -5.43 26.12
CA ALA A 272 -2.80 -4.72 25.28
C ALA A 272 -4.02 -4.21 26.08
N ARG A 273 -4.37 -4.81 27.18
CA ARG A 273 -5.58 -4.44 27.97
C ARG A 273 -5.58 -2.99 28.47
N SER A 274 -4.44 -2.28 28.42
CA SER A 274 -4.35 -0.88 28.87
C SER A 274 -4.56 0.17 27.77
N THR A 275 -4.65 -0.19 26.48
CA THR A 275 -4.57 0.74 25.34
C THR A 275 -5.81 0.81 24.44
N GLU A 276 -6.78 -0.09 24.57
CA GLU A 276 -7.95 -0.13 23.68
C GLU A 276 -9.07 0.85 24.12
N ARG A 277 -8.86 2.15 23.90
CA ARG A 277 -9.97 3.07 23.68
C ARG A 277 -10.02 3.45 22.21
N PRO A 278 -11.22 3.39 21.54
CA PRO A 278 -11.37 3.97 20.22
C PRO A 278 -10.87 5.42 20.28
N GLY A 279 -9.86 5.76 19.51
CA GLY A 279 -9.31 7.11 19.52
C GLY A 279 -10.42 8.11 19.17
N PRO A 280 -10.43 9.32 19.76
CA PRO A 280 -11.47 10.34 19.53
C PRO A 280 -11.67 10.64 18.03
N ALA A 281 -10.65 10.44 17.20
CA ALA A 281 -10.71 10.64 15.75
C ALA A 281 -11.59 9.61 15.03
N ARG A 282 -11.60 8.34 15.46
CA ARG A 282 -12.49 7.31 14.88
C ARG A 282 -13.95 7.60 15.20
N GLY A 283 -14.24 8.07 16.42
CA GLY A 283 -15.58 8.53 16.78
C GLY A 283 -16.01 9.78 15.99
N GLU A 284 -15.08 10.65 15.59
CA GLU A 284 -15.37 11.82 14.73
C GLU A 284 -15.71 11.35 13.30
N TYR A 285 -14.95 10.40 12.74
CA TYR A 285 -15.26 9.76 11.44
C TYR A 285 -16.68 9.19 11.43
N ALA A 286 -17.03 8.35 12.38
CA ALA A 286 -18.34 7.73 12.47
C ALA A 286 -19.48 8.79 12.57
N ARG A 287 -19.27 9.91 13.30
CA ARG A 287 -20.25 11.01 13.33
C ARG A 287 -20.41 11.71 11.99
N HIS A 288 -19.33 11.89 11.23
CA HIS A 288 -19.40 12.46 9.87
C HIS A 288 -20.20 11.54 8.94
N VAL A 289 -19.91 10.23 8.96
CA VAL A 289 -20.65 9.23 8.18
C VAL A 289 -22.15 9.26 8.54
N ALA A 290 -22.49 9.20 9.84
CA ALA A 290 -23.89 9.27 10.30
C ALA A 290 -24.57 10.57 9.86
N GLY A 291 -23.88 11.71 9.95
CA GLY A 291 -24.37 13.00 9.48
C GLY A 291 -24.64 13.06 7.98
N LYS A 292 -23.80 12.44 7.15
CA LYS A 292 -24.01 12.32 5.70
C LYS A 292 -25.22 11.44 5.40
N ARG A 293 -25.31 10.25 6.03
CA ARG A 293 -26.45 9.34 5.89
C ARG A 293 -27.76 10.06 6.23
N GLY A 294 -27.81 10.81 7.33
CA GLY A 294 -28.99 11.60 7.70
C GLY A 294 -29.37 12.66 6.67
N ARG A 295 -28.39 13.41 6.11
CA ARG A 295 -28.67 14.42 5.05
C ARG A 295 -29.15 13.80 3.76
N LEU A 296 -28.74 12.58 3.46
CA LEU A 296 -29.13 11.82 2.25
C LEU A 296 -30.42 11.00 2.45
N GLY A 297 -31.00 11.01 3.66
CA GLY A 297 -32.20 10.22 3.97
C GLY A 297 -31.94 8.71 4.03
N LEU A 298 -30.67 8.29 4.21
CA LEU A 298 -30.29 6.89 4.32
C LEU A 298 -30.48 6.41 5.76
N GLY A 299 -31.00 5.19 5.93
CA GLY A 299 -31.14 4.55 7.24
C GLY A 299 -29.81 4.43 7.98
N PRO A 300 -29.83 4.19 9.32
CA PRO A 300 -28.62 4.12 10.14
C PRO A 300 -27.72 2.91 9.79
N GLU A 301 -28.27 1.83 9.25
CA GLU A 301 -27.52 0.62 8.90
C GLU A 301 -27.19 0.53 7.40
N PRO A 302 -26.04 -0.06 7.03
CA PRO A 302 -25.74 -0.45 5.66
C PRO A 302 -26.82 -1.40 5.13
N GLY A 303 -27.26 -1.23 3.87
CA GLY A 303 -28.20 -2.12 3.23
C GLY A 303 -29.65 -1.65 3.13
N ALA A 304 -30.00 -0.46 3.62
CA ALA A 304 -31.28 0.18 3.26
C ALA A 304 -31.20 0.59 1.78
N ARG A 305 -31.91 -0.14 0.91
CA ARG A 305 -31.97 0.12 -0.53
C ARG A 305 -32.28 1.59 -0.78
N VAL A 306 -31.35 2.28 -1.38
CA VAL A 306 -31.64 3.47 -2.19
C VAL A 306 -32.00 2.93 -3.57
N ASP A 307 -33.04 3.48 -4.20
CA ASP A 307 -33.39 3.16 -5.58
C ASP A 307 -32.11 3.08 -6.42
N GLU A 308 -31.99 2.03 -7.22
CA GLU A 308 -30.86 1.83 -8.13
C GLU A 308 -30.54 3.16 -8.82
N PRO A 309 -29.25 3.51 -8.94
CA PRO A 309 -28.89 4.62 -9.81
C PRO A 309 -29.55 4.34 -11.16
N PRO A 310 -30.16 5.35 -11.82
CA PRO A 310 -30.93 5.15 -13.03
C PRO A 310 -30.11 4.23 -13.93
N GLY A 311 -30.69 3.08 -14.26
CA GLY A 311 -30.12 2.12 -15.18
C GLY A 311 -29.74 2.84 -16.47
N ASP A 312 -29.09 2.18 -17.41
CA ASP A 312 -28.67 2.72 -18.72
C ASP A 312 -29.85 3.34 -19.55
N GLU A 313 -30.95 3.73 -18.90
CA GLU A 313 -32.06 4.48 -19.49
C GLU A 313 -31.50 5.83 -19.97
N ALA A 314 -31.42 5.95 -21.31
CA ALA A 314 -31.21 7.16 -22.11
C ALA A 314 -30.38 8.26 -21.40
N PHE A 315 -29.07 8.01 -21.19
CA PHE A 315 -28.18 9.09 -20.77
C PHE A 315 -27.78 9.92 -21.99
N GLU A 316 -27.78 11.22 -21.83
CA GLU A 316 -27.26 12.13 -22.84
C GLU A 316 -25.72 12.10 -22.80
N MET A 317 -25.09 11.67 -23.91
CA MET A 317 -23.64 11.66 -24.03
C MET A 317 -23.13 13.11 -24.02
N VAL A 318 -22.15 13.38 -23.18
CA VAL A 318 -21.54 14.71 -23.02
C VAL A 318 -20.08 14.66 -23.44
N CYS A 319 -19.64 15.64 -24.22
CA CYS A 319 -18.24 15.81 -24.56
C CYS A 319 -17.43 16.12 -23.30
N PRO A 320 -16.35 15.39 -22.98
CA PRO A 320 -15.56 15.64 -21.76
C PRO A 320 -14.73 16.93 -21.82
N TYR A 321 -14.62 17.57 -23.00
CA TYR A 321 -13.87 18.80 -23.17
C TYR A 321 -14.74 20.05 -23.07
N CYS A 322 -15.88 20.09 -23.77
CA CYS A 322 -16.72 21.28 -23.82
C CYS A 322 -18.05 21.13 -23.06
N LEU A 323 -18.37 19.93 -22.55
CA LEU A 323 -19.61 19.56 -21.87
C LEU A 323 -20.90 19.77 -22.68
N GLY A 324 -20.77 20.04 -23.98
CA GLY A 324 -21.91 20.04 -24.87
C GLY A 324 -22.42 18.62 -25.14
N PRO A 325 -23.72 18.45 -25.43
CA PRO A 325 -24.26 17.18 -25.82
C PRO A 325 -23.63 16.69 -27.12
N VAL A 326 -23.37 15.40 -27.20
CA VAL A 326 -22.75 14.74 -28.35
C VAL A 326 -23.48 13.43 -28.62
N ALA A 327 -23.95 13.24 -29.85
CA ALA A 327 -24.48 11.97 -30.32
C ALA A 327 -23.45 11.32 -31.27
N TYR A 328 -23.43 10.00 -31.31
CA TYR A 328 -22.64 9.28 -32.30
C TYR A 328 -23.21 9.53 -33.71
N ASP A 329 -22.36 10.02 -34.62
CA ASP A 329 -22.69 10.25 -36.02
C ASP A 329 -21.68 9.50 -36.92
N PRO A 330 -22.12 8.38 -37.55
CA PRO A 330 -21.25 7.60 -38.43
C PRO A 330 -20.84 8.36 -39.72
N GLY A 331 -21.49 9.48 -40.04
CA GLY A 331 -21.16 10.33 -41.20
C GLY A 331 -20.07 11.36 -40.90
N ALA A 332 -19.65 11.54 -39.62
CA ALA A 332 -18.69 12.54 -39.20
C ALA A 332 -17.43 11.91 -38.57
N LEU A 333 -16.92 10.83 -39.15
CA LEU A 333 -15.77 10.09 -38.63
C LEU A 333 -14.47 10.48 -39.33
N PHE A 334 -13.39 10.37 -38.57
CA PHE A 334 -12.04 10.70 -39.01
C PHE A 334 -11.04 9.67 -38.50
N LEU A 335 -9.98 9.42 -39.28
CA LEU A 335 -8.82 8.65 -38.86
C LEU A 335 -7.63 9.62 -38.69
N PRO A 336 -6.81 9.44 -37.65
CA PRO A 336 -5.61 10.26 -37.49
C PRO A 336 -4.51 9.83 -38.44
N GLU A 337 -3.78 10.79 -39.02
CA GLU A 337 -2.57 10.58 -39.81
C GLU A 337 -1.29 10.87 -39.01
N GLU A 338 -0.12 10.45 -39.52
CA GLU A 338 1.18 10.55 -38.82
C GLU A 338 1.57 11.98 -38.39
N GLN A 339 1.04 13.01 -39.06
CA GLN A 339 1.31 14.43 -38.75
C GLN A 339 0.29 15.05 -37.79
N GLY A 340 -0.66 14.26 -37.24
CA GLY A 340 -1.71 14.75 -36.35
C GLY A 340 -2.90 15.38 -37.08
N GLU A 341 -2.95 15.28 -38.39
CA GLU A 341 -4.13 15.64 -39.20
C GLU A 341 -5.20 14.55 -39.12
N TYR A 342 -6.47 14.94 -39.28
CA TYR A 342 -7.61 14.04 -39.28
C TYR A 342 -8.20 13.95 -40.67
N VAL A 343 -8.24 12.74 -41.25
CA VAL A 343 -8.82 12.48 -42.58
C VAL A 343 -10.18 11.86 -42.43
N ALA A 344 -11.16 12.37 -43.18
CA ALA A 344 -12.54 11.86 -43.17
C ALA A 344 -12.56 10.37 -43.54
N PHE A 345 -13.32 9.60 -42.79
CA PHE A 345 -13.45 8.14 -42.92
C PHE A 345 -14.92 7.76 -43.02
N ASP A 346 -15.27 7.05 -44.10
CA ASP A 346 -16.60 6.44 -44.25
C ASP A 346 -16.50 4.94 -43.95
N PRO A 347 -17.09 4.44 -42.85
CA PRO A 347 -17.11 3.02 -42.50
C PRO A 347 -17.72 2.11 -43.56
N ALA A 348 -18.65 2.64 -44.37
CA ALA A 348 -19.28 1.86 -45.44
C ALA A 348 -18.32 1.60 -46.61
N SER A 349 -17.24 2.37 -46.74
CA SER A 349 -16.24 2.16 -47.80
C SER A 349 -15.34 0.92 -47.56
N GLU A 350 -15.25 0.41 -46.32
CA GLU A 350 -14.50 -0.83 -46.01
C GLU A 350 -15.42 -2.05 -46.00
N PRO A 351 -15.30 -2.94 -46.99
CA PRO A 351 -16.18 -4.09 -47.14
C PRO A 351 -15.87 -5.23 -46.14
N VAL A 352 -14.64 -5.28 -45.60
CA VAL A 352 -14.24 -6.33 -44.68
C VAL A 352 -14.62 -5.94 -43.25
N GLU A 353 -15.57 -6.67 -42.67
CA GLU A 353 -16.13 -6.37 -41.33
C GLU A 353 -15.04 -6.25 -40.23
N LEU A 354 -14.05 -7.14 -40.21
CA LEU A 354 -12.99 -7.12 -39.23
C LEU A 354 -12.11 -5.86 -39.35
N ARG A 355 -11.79 -5.44 -40.59
CA ARG A 355 -11.03 -4.21 -40.85
C ARG A 355 -11.84 -2.98 -40.47
N ARG A 356 -13.11 -2.96 -40.84
CA ARG A 356 -14.02 -1.88 -40.48
C ARG A 356 -14.12 -1.72 -38.95
N ALA A 357 -14.23 -2.83 -38.20
CA ALA A 357 -14.23 -2.81 -36.75
C ALA A 357 -12.91 -2.26 -36.17
N ASP A 358 -11.74 -2.67 -36.71
CA ASP A 358 -10.44 -2.14 -36.30
C ASP A 358 -10.31 -0.64 -36.60
N MET A 359 -10.76 -0.20 -37.78
CA MET A 359 -10.75 1.22 -38.16
C MET A 359 -11.67 2.03 -37.24
N LEU A 360 -12.85 1.53 -36.88
CA LEU A 360 -13.76 2.19 -35.93
C LEU A 360 -13.17 2.32 -34.53
N ARG A 361 -12.40 1.34 -34.06
CA ARG A 361 -11.67 1.41 -32.79
C ARG A 361 -10.64 2.54 -32.77
N ARG A 362 -10.08 2.88 -33.92
CA ARG A 362 -9.07 3.93 -34.10
C ARG A 362 -9.67 5.28 -34.51
N ALA A 363 -10.91 5.28 -34.98
CA ALA A 363 -11.57 6.46 -35.50
C ALA A 363 -11.97 7.43 -34.39
N PHE A 364 -12.11 8.68 -34.81
CA PHE A 364 -12.59 9.78 -34.01
C PHE A 364 -13.79 10.44 -34.66
N GLN A 365 -14.63 11.04 -33.85
CA GLN A 365 -15.68 11.94 -34.30
C GLN A 365 -15.35 13.36 -33.87
N ARG A 366 -15.48 14.31 -34.77
CA ARG A 366 -15.34 15.72 -34.44
C ARG A 366 -16.51 16.16 -33.56
N CYS A 367 -16.22 16.85 -32.46
CA CYS A 367 -17.25 17.42 -31.61
C CYS A 367 -18.04 18.51 -32.35
N PRO A 368 -19.39 18.46 -32.37
CA PRO A 368 -20.20 19.45 -33.06
C PRO A 368 -20.26 20.80 -32.33
N ASN A 369 -19.82 20.85 -31.06
CA ASN A 369 -19.91 22.05 -30.23
C ASN A 369 -18.67 22.93 -30.41
N LEU A 370 -18.79 24.00 -31.20
CA LEU A 370 -17.69 24.90 -31.54
C LEU A 370 -17.59 26.13 -30.61
N SER A 371 -18.18 26.12 -29.44
CA SER A 371 -18.27 27.29 -28.56
C SER A 371 -16.94 27.62 -27.88
N GLY A 372 -16.06 28.37 -28.58
CA GLY A 372 -14.90 29.06 -27.97
C GLY A 372 -13.69 28.20 -27.63
N LEU A 373 -13.73 26.89 -27.86
CA LEU A 373 -12.64 25.94 -27.68
C LEU A 373 -11.98 25.61 -29.02
N ASP A 374 -10.69 25.20 -28.95
CA ASP A 374 -10.03 24.60 -30.09
C ASP A 374 -10.80 23.37 -30.58
N GLU A 375 -10.71 23.06 -31.87
CA GLU A 375 -11.31 21.87 -32.46
C GLU A 375 -10.84 20.62 -31.72
N HIS A 376 -11.77 19.79 -31.28
CA HIS A 376 -11.45 18.57 -30.56
C HIS A 376 -12.24 17.36 -31.08
N HIS A 377 -11.62 16.19 -30.98
CA HIS A 377 -12.11 14.94 -31.52
C HIS A 377 -12.28 13.93 -30.39
N LEU A 378 -13.35 13.15 -30.45
CA LEU A 378 -13.71 12.12 -29.48
C LEU A 378 -13.49 10.74 -30.10
N PRO A 379 -12.81 9.80 -29.41
CA PRO A 379 -12.71 8.44 -29.92
C PRO A 379 -14.09 7.80 -30.11
N VAL A 380 -14.32 7.11 -31.22
CA VAL A 380 -15.58 6.40 -31.49
C VAL A 380 -15.96 5.45 -30.33
N PRO A 381 -15.04 4.68 -29.75
CA PRO A 381 -15.39 3.84 -28.59
C PRO A 381 -15.90 4.60 -27.36
N TYR A 382 -15.55 5.88 -27.20
CA TYR A 382 -16.14 6.74 -26.15
C TYR A 382 -17.63 6.97 -26.37
N LEU A 383 -18.04 7.09 -27.61
CA LEU A 383 -19.43 7.40 -28.00
C LEU A 383 -20.34 6.19 -28.13
N THR A 384 -19.73 4.99 -28.27
CA THR A 384 -20.47 3.75 -28.60
C THR A 384 -20.52 2.73 -27.45
N ASN A 385 -19.78 2.94 -26.36
CA ASN A 385 -19.73 2.00 -25.23
C ASN A 385 -20.27 2.66 -23.96
N GLY A 386 -21.52 2.41 -23.61
CA GLY A 386 -22.13 2.77 -22.33
C GLY A 386 -21.84 4.21 -21.81
N ARG A 387 -22.24 4.51 -20.58
CA ARG A 387 -22.03 5.83 -19.97
C ARG A 387 -20.56 6.04 -19.56
N PRO A 388 -19.85 7.06 -20.08
CA PRO A 388 -18.47 7.31 -19.72
C PRO A 388 -18.28 7.70 -18.26
N LEU A 389 -17.10 7.39 -17.70
CA LEU A 389 -16.62 7.84 -16.40
C LEU A 389 -15.38 8.70 -16.59
N THR A 390 -15.48 9.98 -16.30
CA THR A 390 -14.34 10.91 -16.33
C THR A 390 -13.75 11.05 -14.93
N ILE A 391 -12.48 10.68 -14.76
CA ILE A 391 -11.75 10.74 -13.49
C ILE A 391 -10.70 11.85 -13.57
N VAL A 392 -10.72 12.77 -12.62
CA VAL A 392 -9.82 13.93 -12.58
C VAL A 392 -8.97 13.90 -11.32
N THR A 393 -7.64 14.00 -11.47
CA THR A 393 -6.74 14.21 -10.33
C THR A 393 -6.67 15.68 -9.97
N VAL A 394 -6.82 15.97 -8.68
CA VAL A 394 -6.77 17.32 -8.10
C VAL A 394 -5.69 17.39 -7.02
N GLY A 395 -4.91 18.44 -7.01
CA GLY A 395 -3.87 18.64 -5.98
C GLY A 395 -2.84 19.68 -6.40
N GLY A 396 -2.09 20.19 -5.46
CA GLY A 396 -1.04 21.19 -5.71
C GLY A 396 0.08 20.66 -6.62
N SER A 397 0.97 21.57 -7.03
CA SER A 397 2.16 21.19 -7.79
C SER A 397 3.05 20.24 -6.97
N LEU A 398 3.70 19.29 -7.63
CA LEU A 398 4.63 18.31 -7.04
C LEU A 398 4.00 17.27 -6.07
N THR A 399 2.68 17.19 -5.93
CA THR A 399 2.03 16.16 -5.10
C THR A 399 2.13 14.74 -5.69
N GLY A 400 2.63 14.60 -6.90
CA GLY A 400 2.84 13.31 -7.57
C GLY A 400 1.62 12.80 -8.34
N LYS A 401 0.67 13.67 -8.73
CA LYS A 401 -0.53 13.31 -9.52
C LYS A 401 -0.19 12.50 -10.77
N THR A 402 0.72 13.03 -11.59
CA THR A 402 1.14 12.39 -12.84
C THR A 402 1.76 11.01 -12.60
N HIS A 403 2.63 10.88 -11.57
CA HIS A 403 3.20 9.59 -11.19
C HIS A 403 2.11 8.60 -10.71
N LEU A 404 1.15 9.09 -9.92
CA LEU A 404 0.03 8.27 -9.45
C LEU A 404 -0.81 7.72 -10.60
N LEU A 405 -1.23 8.58 -11.53
CA LEU A 405 -1.98 8.15 -12.72
C LEU A 405 -1.17 7.17 -13.57
N THR A 406 0.11 7.48 -13.81
CA THR A 406 0.96 6.61 -14.62
C THR A 406 1.16 5.24 -13.96
N SER A 407 1.39 5.19 -12.66
CA SER A 407 1.52 3.94 -11.92
C SER A 407 0.21 3.15 -11.89
N MET A 408 -0.91 3.82 -11.69
CA MET A 408 -2.24 3.22 -11.71
C MET A 408 -2.55 2.57 -13.07
N ILE A 409 -2.33 3.30 -14.17
CA ILE A 409 -2.53 2.77 -15.53
C ILE A 409 -1.53 1.63 -15.81
N GLY A 410 -0.30 1.75 -15.32
CA GLY A 410 0.70 0.69 -15.45
C GLY A 410 0.31 -0.61 -14.74
N GLU A 411 -0.27 -0.54 -13.54
CA GLU A 411 -0.81 -1.72 -12.84
C GLU A 411 -2.04 -2.30 -13.57
N ILE A 412 -2.86 -1.47 -14.22
CA ILE A 412 -3.99 -1.94 -15.05
C ILE A 412 -3.47 -2.71 -16.26
N GLU A 413 -2.43 -2.23 -16.96
CA GLU A 413 -1.80 -2.95 -18.06
C GLU A 413 -1.21 -4.31 -17.65
N GLU A 414 -0.79 -4.43 -16.39
CA GLU A 414 -0.32 -5.68 -15.79
C GLU A 414 -1.46 -6.57 -15.27
N ASN A 415 -2.69 -6.33 -15.73
CA ASN A 415 -3.92 -7.04 -15.35
C ASN A 415 -4.29 -6.90 -13.86
N GLY A 416 -3.90 -5.82 -13.21
CA GLY A 416 -4.17 -5.56 -11.79
C GLY A 416 -5.65 -5.46 -11.43
N LEU A 417 -6.54 -5.26 -12.40
CA LEU A 417 -8.00 -5.24 -12.20
C LEU A 417 -8.66 -6.62 -12.40
N GLU A 418 -7.98 -7.59 -13.02
CA GLU A 418 -8.53 -8.93 -13.28
C GLU A 418 -9.00 -9.66 -12.00
N PRO A 419 -8.27 -9.59 -10.86
CA PRO A 419 -8.71 -10.21 -9.60
C PRO A 419 -10.06 -9.69 -9.09
N TYR A 420 -10.48 -8.51 -9.56
CA TYR A 420 -11.76 -7.86 -9.21
C TYR A 420 -12.84 -8.06 -10.27
N GLY A 421 -12.61 -8.95 -11.24
CA GLY A 421 -13.55 -9.26 -12.32
C GLY A 421 -13.68 -8.16 -13.38
N ILE A 422 -12.66 -7.33 -13.54
CA ILE A 422 -12.63 -6.24 -14.52
C ILE A 422 -11.51 -6.49 -15.52
N THR A 423 -11.84 -6.46 -16.82
CA THR A 423 -10.87 -6.43 -17.91
C THR A 423 -10.75 -5.02 -18.47
N ALA A 424 -9.57 -4.66 -18.94
CA ALA A 424 -9.25 -3.35 -19.47
C ALA A 424 -8.68 -3.45 -20.88
N GLU A 425 -9.15 -2.58 -21.78
CA GLU A 425 -8.59 -2.38 -23.10
C GLU A 425 -8.38 -0.89 -23.37
N PRO A 426 -7.43 -0.50 -24.20
CA PRO A 426 -7.27 0.90 -24.60
C PRO A 426 -8.53 1.48 -25.23
N LEU A 427 -8.97 2.67 -24.80
CA LEU A 427 -10.05 3.40 -25.44
C LEU A 427 -9.68 3.78 -26.89
N ASN A 428 -8.43 4.19 -27.08
CA ASN A 428 -7.84 4.41 -28.39
C ASN A 428 -6.39 3.90 -28.37
N PRO A 429 -6.02 2.96 -29.26
CA PRO A 429 -4.71 2.32 -29.27
C PRO A 429 -3.54 3.30 -29.47
N GLU A 430 -3.72 4.34 -30.28
CA GLU A 430 -2.64 5.30 -30.60
C GLU A 430 -2.39 6.25 -29.41
N TRP A 431 -3.43 6.71 -28.74
CA TRP A 431 -3.31 7.51 -27.54
C TRP A 431 -2.60 6.74 -26.44
N HIS A 432 -3.01 5.50 -26.24
CA HIS A 432 -2.43 4.62 -25.22
C HIS A 432 -0.95 4.31 -25.52
N GLN A 433 -0.60 3.98 -26.78
CA GLN A 433 0.80 3.79 -27.16
C GLN A 433 1.66 5.05 -26.95
N ARG A 434 1.09 6.23 -27.18
CA ARG A 434 1.75 7.51 -26.88
C ARG A 434 1.97 7.66 -25.37
N PHE A 435 0.95 7.39 -24.57
CA PHE A 435 1.05 7.42 -23.10
C PHE A 435 2.11 6.45 -22.58
N VAL A 436 2.11 5.21 -23.07
CA VAL A 436 3.13 4.21 -22.72
C VAL A 436 4.54 4.71 -23.05
N ARG A 437 4.77 5.21 -24.26
CA ARG A 437 6.08 5.69 -24.69
C ARG A 437 6.54 6.94 -23.92
N GLU A 438 5.66 7.89 -23.67
CA GLU A 438 6.02 9.21 -23.12
C GLU A 438 6.03 9.22 -21.59
N ARG A 439 5.29 8.33 -20.92
CA ARG A 439 5.12 8.33 -19.46
C ARG A 439 5.40 7.00 -18.80
N LEU A 440 4.73 5.93 -19.22
CA LEU A 440 4.82 4.65 -18.51
C LEU A 440 6.20 4.01 -18.66
N GLN A 441 6.74 3.95 -19.88
CA GLN A 441 8.07 3.37 -20.10
C GLN A 441 9.18 4.18 -19.41
N PRO A 442 9.25 5.52 -19.48
CA PRO A 442 10.21 6.29 -18.71
C PRO A 442 10.10 6.05 -17.19
N LEU A 443 8.88 5.93 -16.66
CA LEU A 443 8.69 5.63 -15.24
C LEU A 443 9.17 4.22 -14.88
N ARG A 444 8.88 3.22 -15.70
CA ARG A 444 9.40 1.84 -15.56
C ARG A 444 10.93 1.79 -15.64
N ASP A 445 11.53 2.64 -16.46
CA ASP A 445 12.99 2.81 -16.56
C ASP A 445 13.58 3.57 -15.34
N GLY A 446 12.77 3.91 -14.36
CA GLY A 446 13.19 4.64 -13.16
C GLY A 446 13.45 6.13 -13.38
N LYS A 447 12.90 6.75 -14.41
CA LYS A 447 13.01 8.20 -14.64
C LYS A 447 11.88 8.95 -13.97
N VAL A 448 12.20 10.10 -13.40
CA VAL A 448 11.18 11.02 -12.88
C VAL A 448 10.44 11.65 -14.05
N LEU A 449 9.11 11.62 -14.01
CA LEU A 449 8.29 12.24 -15.05
C LEU A 449 8.38 13.77 -14.97
N PRO A 450 8.41 14.46 -16.12
CA PRO A 450 8.42 15.91 -16.16
C PRO A 450 7.14 16.47 -15.50
N ARG A 451 7.24 17.69 -14.99
CA ARG A 451 6.07 18.41 -14.48
C ARG A 451 5.01 18.54 -15.58
N THR A 452 3.76 18.39 -15.22
CA THR A 452 2.65 18.70 -16.12
C THR A 452 2.71 20.19 -16.40
N ALA A 453 2.90 20.56 -17.68
CA ALA A 453 2.87 21.97 -18.07
C ALA A 453 1.49 22.55 -17.76
N SER A 454 1.45 23.78 -17.23
CA SER A 454 0.21 24.52 -17.10
C SER A 454 -0.40 24.69 -18.49
N THR A 455 -1.62 24.19 -18.64
CA THR A 455 -2.42 24.36 -19.85
C THR A 455 -3.72 25.03 -19.44
N ARG A 456 -4.39 25.71 -20.36
CA ARG A 456 -5.67 26.38 -20.04
C ARG A 456 -6.76 25.43 -19.53
N PHE A 457 -6.53 24.08 -19.62
CA PHE A 457 -7.50 23.05 -19.27
C PHE A 457 -6.82 21.83 -18.64
N ALA A 458 -7.63 20.97 -18.01
CA ALA A 458 -7.19 19.66 -17.55
C ALA A 458 -6.59 18.86 -18.72
N ARG A 459 -5.40 18.33 -18.53
CA ARG A 459 -4.71 17.57 -19.56
C ARG A 459 -5.23 16.14 -19.58
N PHE A 460 -5.72 15.69 -20.72
CA PHE A 460 -6.02 14.28 -20.95
C PHE A 460 -4.74 13.45 -20.77
N ALA A 461 -4.82 12.42 -19.94
CA ALA A 461 -3.71 11.50 -19.68
C ALA A 461 -3.82 10.25 -20.55
N ASP A 462 -4.91 9.49 -20.38
CA ASP A 462 -5.21 8.28 -21.14
C ASP A 462 -6.70 7.90 -20.99
N GLY A 463 -7.17 6.94 -21.80
CA GLY A 463 -8.51 6.39 -21.73
C GLY A 463 -8.53 4.87 -21.90
N LEU A 464 -9.39 4.21 -21.14
CA LEU A 464 -9.55 2.76 -21.13
C LEU A 464 -11.02 2.38 -21.30
N LEU A 465 -11.27 1.25 -21.92
CA LEU A 465 -12.55 0.53 -21.90
C LEU A 465 -12.48 -0.51 -20.78
N LEU A 466 -13.24 -0.31 -19.73
CA LEU A 466 -13.34 -1.27 -18.63
C LEU A 466 -14.61 -2.13 -18.81
N THR A 467 -14.42 -3.44 -18.87
CA THR A 467 -15.50 -4.39 -18.98
C THR A 467 -15.67 -5.17 -17.69
N ALA A 468 -16.85 -5.06 -17.11
CA ALA A 468 -17.27 -5.80 -15.93
C ALA A 468 -18.71 -6.27 -16.10
N ARG A 469 -19.06 -7.49 -15.70
CA ARG A 469 -20.41 -8.07 -15.80
C ARG A 469 -20.99 -8.05 -17.22
N GLY A 470 -20.15 -8.19 -18.24
CA GLY A 470 -20.58 -8.11 -19.64
C GLY A 470 -20.98 -6.71 -20.13
N ARG A 471 -20.72 -5.67 -19.33
CA ARG A 471 -20.93 -4.27 -19.70
C ARG A 471 -19.58 -3.58 -19.84
N THR A 472 -19.39 -2.89 -20.97
CA THR A 472 -18.20 -2.10 -21.24
C THR A 472 -18.49 -0.63 -20.99
N ARG A 473 -17.55 0.06 -20.31
CA ARG A 473 -17.68 1.47 -19.97
C ARG A 473 -16.39 2.21 -20.27
N PRO A 474 -16.40 3.33 -21.00
CA PRO A 474 -15.26 4.18 -21.21
C PRO A 474 -14.87 4.87 -19.90
N VAL A 475 -13.58 4.84 -19.57
CA VAL A 475 -13.02 5.57 -18.43
C VAL A 475 -11.90 6.47 -18.94
N MET A 476 -12.00 7.77 -18.70
CA MET A 476 -11.02 8.76 -19.12
C MET A 476 -10.33 9.39 -17.92
N PHE A 477 -9.02 9.49 -17.98
CA PHE A 477 -8.18 10.07 -16.93
C PHE A 477 -7.65 11.44 -17.34
N PHE A 478 -7.84 12.42 -16.46
CA PHE A 478 -7.35 13.79 -16.64
C PHE A 478 -6.45 14.19 -15.48
N ASP A 479 -5.35 14.85 -15.82
CA ASP A 479 -4.40 15.42 -14.87
C ASP A 479 -4.60 16.95 -14.83
N LEU A 480 -5.10 17.47 -13.71
CA LEU A 480 -5.36 18.89 -13.50
C LEU A 480 -4.16 19.53 -12.80
N ALA A 481 -3.53 20.50 -13.43
CA ALA A 481 -2.49 21.28 -12.78
C ALA A 481 -3.11 22.22 -11.73
N GLY A 482 -2.50 22.28 -10.54
CA GLY A 482 -3.04 23.08 -9.43
C GLY A 482 -3.15 24.59 -9.76
N GLU A 483 -2.28 25.06 -10.63
CA GLU A 483 -2.21 26.47 -11.10
C GLU A 483 -3.32 26.80 -12.10
N ASP A 484 -3.89 25.82 -12.80
CA ASP A 484 -4.96 26.03 -13.80
C ASP A 484 -6.32 26.31 -13.14
N LEU A 485 -6.44 26.09 -11.83
CA LEU A 485 -7.67 26.30 -11.06
C LEU A 485 -7.95 27.76 -10.72
N GLU A 486 -6.95 28.63 -10.80
CA GLU A 486 -7.10 30.05 -10.46
C GLU A 486 -7.77 30.87 -11.57
N SER A 487 -7.84 30.36 -12.80
CA SER A 487 -8.37 31.07 -13.95
C SER A 487 -9.52 30.37 -14.63
N HIS A 488 -10.65 31.08 -14.73
CA HIS A 488 -11.69 31.04 -15.76
C HIS A 488 -12.92 30.12 -15.63
N ASP A 489 -14.05 30.64 -16.12
CA ASP A 489 -15.37 30.01 -16.22
C ASP A 489 -15.39 28.67 -16.98
N GLU A 490 -14.39 28.39 -17.81
CA GLU A 490 -14.29 27.15 -18.60
C GLU A 490 -13.83 25.96 -17.76
N ALA A 491 -12.86 26.18 -16.83
CA ALA A 491 -12.47 25.16 -15.87
C ALA A 491 -13.65 24.78 -14.95
N MET A 492 -14.53 25.73 -14.70
CA MET A 492 -15.76 25.54 -13.92
C MET A 492 -16.72 24.57 -14.60
N ARG A 493 -16.94 24.74 -15.91
CA ARG A 493 -17.83 23.86 -16.68
C ARG A 493 -17.27 22.45 -16.73
N PHE A 494 -15.96 22.30 -16.97
CA PHE A 494 -15.28 21.00 -16.96
C PHE A 494 -15.53 20.26 -15.65
N LEU A 495 -15.33 20.95 -14.50
CA LEU A 495 -15.52 20.34 -13.18
C LEU A 495 -16.95 19.88 -12.91
N ALA A 496 -17.96 20.54 -13.49
CA ALA A 496 -19.36 20.15 -13.36
C ALA A 496 -19.69 18.84 -14.08
N GLY A 497 -18.95 18.49 -15.14
CA GLY A 497 -19.12 17.24 -15.90
C GLY A 497 -18.24 16.09 -15.45
N VAL A 498 -17.41 16.26 -14.41
CA VAL A 498 -16.52 15.22 -13.90
C VAL A 498 -17.31 14.09 -13.23
N GLY A 499 -16.99 12.86 -13.60
CA GLY A 499 -17.63 11.65 -13.03
C GLY A 499 -17.07 11.24 -11.69
N ALA A 500 -15.77 11.54 -11.40
CA ALA A 500 -15.13 11.27 -10.12
C ALA A 500 -13.88 12.13 -9.89
N PHE A 501 -13.54 12.41 -8.63
CA PHE A 501 -12.34 13.14 -8.23
C PHE A 501 -11.35 12.27 -7.46
N LEU A 502 -10.06 12.42 -7.79
CA LEU A 502 -8.92 11.93 -7.03
C LEU A 502 -8.18 13.13 -6.40
N PHE A 503 -8.40 13.40 -5.13
CA PHE A 503 -7.73 14.46 -4.38
C PHE A 503 -6.38 13.97 -3.85
N VAL A 504 -5.29 14.45 -4.42
CA VAL A 504 -3.93 13.96 -4.12
C VAL A 504 -3.25 14.86 -3.09
N VAL A 505 -2.97 14.28 -1.93
CA VAL A 505 -2.34 14.92 -0.77
C VAL A 505 -0.86 14.56 -0.73
N ASP A 506 0.01 15.56 -0.49
CA ASP A 506 1.43 15.35 -0.24
C ASP A 506 1.69 15.38 1.29
N PRO A 507 2.26 14.33 1.88
CA PRO A 507 2.63 14.29 3.30
C PRO A 507 3.48 15.48 3.74
N LEU A 508 4.39 15.96 2.86
CA LEU A 508 5.25 17.11 3.16
C LEU A 508 4.46 18.40 3.39
N ARG A 509 3.27 18.53 2.78
CA ARG A 509 2.37 19.69 2.95
C ARG A 509 1.29 19.46 4.00
N ALA A 510 0.92 18.19 4.23
CA ALA A 510 -0.24 17.84 5.04
C ALA A 510 0.09 17.51 6.49
N LEU A 511 1.23 16.87 6.75
CA LEU A 511 1.53 16.27 8.05
C LEU A 511 2.58 17.07 8.81
N ARG A 512 2.41 17.16 10.13
CA ARG A 512 3.38 17.79 11.04
C ARG A 512 4.13 16.70 11.82
N LEU A 513 4.97 15.96 11.09
CA LEU A 513 5.81 14.90 11.64
C LEU A 513 7.29 15.33 11.58
N PRO A 514 8.05 15.15 12.68
CA PRO A 514 9.47 15.52 12.72
C PRO A 514 10.32 14.85 11.63
N GLU A 515 10.00 13.61 11.28
CA GLU A 515 10.70 12.83 10.25
C GLU A 515 10.56 13.42 8.83
N LEU A 516 9.62 14.36 8.60
CA LEU A 516 9.43 15.03 7.33
C LEU A 516 10.18 16.37 7.21
N GLU A 517 10.77 16.88 8.30
CA GLU A 517 11.39 18.21 8.29
C GLU A 517 12.59 18.28 7.34
N GLU A 518 13.51 17.30 7.39
CA GLU A 518 14.66 17.24 6.48
C GLU A 518 14.22 17.17 5.01
N HIS A 519 13.13 16.43 4.73
CA HIS A 519 12.59 16.34 3.38
C HIS A 519 11.98 17.67 2.91
N ARG A 520 11.31 18.42 3.81
CA ARG A 520 10.78 19.76 3.51
C ARG A 520 11.89 20.74 3.20
N GLU A 521 12.94 20.76 4.01
CA GLU A 521 14.11 21.62 3.78
C GLU A 521 14.76 21.33 2.43
N ARG A 522 14.92 20.06 2.08
CA ARG A 522 15.52 19.60 0.81
C ARG A 522 14.73 20.06 -0.41
N VAL A 523 13.40 20.05 -0.35
CA VAL A 523 12.53 20.47 -1.46
C VAL A 523 12.06 21.91 -1.36
N GLY A 524 12.49 22.66 -0.33
CA GLY A 524 12.19 24.08 -0.15
C GLY A 524 10.74 24.40 0.23
N ILE A 525 10.01 23.42 0.82
CA ILE A 525 8.64 23.64 1.33
C ILE A 525 8.72 24.38 2.65
N ARG A 526 8.05 25.54 2.74
CA ARG A 526 7.98 26.37 3.94
C ARG A 526 6.63 26.20 4.63
N GLU A 527 6.54 26.62 5.89
CA GLU A 527 5.31 26.53 6.68
C GLU A 527 4.11 27.23 6.03
N ARG A 528 4.35 28.33 5.30
CA ARG A 528 3.32 29.02 4.51
C ARG A 528 2.77 28.22 3.32
N ASP A 529 3.49 27.20 2.88
CA ASP A 529 3.12 26.34 1.75
C ASP A 529 2.26 25.13 2.20
N LEU A 530 1.93 25.09 3.49
CA LEU A 530 1.07 24.08 4.10
C LEU A 530 -0.39 24.48 3.90
N GLY A 531 -1.05 23.96 2.86
CA GLY A 531 -2.44 24.28 2.55
C GLY A 531 -3.05 23.41 1.46
N ASP A 532 -4.37 23.54 1.28
CA ASP A 532 -5.18 22.78 0.31
C ASP A 532 -5.93 23.70 -0.68
N GLU A 533 -5.36 24.80 -1.11
CA GLU A 533 -6.02 25.80 -1.98
C GLU A 533 -6.69 25.15 -3.20
N ALA A 534 -6.03 24.13 -3.80
CA ALA A 534 -6.59 23.40 -4.93
C ALA A 534 -7.89 22.66 -4.58
N PHE A 535 -7.98 22.06 -3.38
CA PHE A 535 -9.20 21.36 -2.93
C PHE A 535 -10.33 22.36 -2.69
N ALA A 536 -10.03 23.45 -2.00
CA ALA A 536 -11.00 24.51 -1.74
C ALA A 536 -11.55 25.09 -3.02
N ALA A 537 -10.67 25.34 -4.02
CA ALA A 537 -11.06 25.89 -5.32
C ALA A 537 -12.01 24.94 -6.07
N VAL A 538 -11.73 23.64 -6.12
CA VAL A 538 -12.60 22.64 -6.76
C VAL A 538 -13.92 22.50 -6.02
N LEU A 539 -13.88 22.25 -4.70
CA LEU A 539 -15.08 21.96 -3.91
C LEU A 539 -16.06 23.14 -3.81
N SER A 540 -15.58 24.37 -3.97
CA SER A 540 -16.45 25.56 -4.02
C SER A 540 -17.22 25.70 -5.33
N ARG A 541 -16.80 24.99 -6.37
CA ARG A 541 -17.29 25.15 -7.75
C ARG A 541 -18.15 23.98 -8.24
N VAL A 542 -18.06 22.81 -7.57
CA VAL A 542 -18.86 21.63 -7.92
C VAL A 542 -20.29 21.75 -7.37
N PRO A 543 -21.33 21.38 -8.16
CA PRO A 543 -22.71 21.41 -7.71
C PRO A 543 -22.96 20.54 -6.47
N ARG A 544 -23.87 21.00 -5.60
CA ARG A 544 -24.21 20.32 -4.33
C ARG A 544 -25.68 19.97 -4.27
N THR A 545 -25.99 18.80 -3.72
CA THR A 545 -27.35 18.37 -3.36
C THR A 545 -27.36 18.07 -1.86
N ALA A 546 -28.35 18.56 -1.13
CA ALA A 546 -28.42 18.47 0.33
C ALA A 546 -27.13 18.97 1.04
N GLY A 547 -26.45 19.97 0.43
CA GLY A 547 -25.18 20.53 0.93
C GLY A 547 -23.95 19.65 0.70
N LEU A 548 -24.07 18.54 -0.03
CA LEU A 548 -23.00 17.62 -0.36
C LEU A 548 -22.69 17.59 -1.86
N VAL A 549 -21.42 17.42 -2.20
CA VAL A 549 -20.97 17.09 -3.56
C VAL A 549 -21.33 15.64 -3.85
N MET A 550 -22.16 15.40 -4.87
CA MET A 550 -22.64 14.06 -5.22
C MET A 550 -21.63 13.24 -6.02
N THR A 551 -20.68 13.90 -6.69
CA THR A 551 -19.62 13.25 -7.46
C THR A 551 -18.75 12.38 -6.55
N PRO A 552 -18.58 11.07 -6.84
CA PRO A 552 -17.70 10.18 -6.12
C PRO A 552 -16.29 10.75 -6.01
N SER A 553 -15.66 10.59 -4.86
CA SER A 553 -14.35 11.16 -4.60
C SER A 553 -13.46 10.19 -3.85
N ALA A 554 -12.14 10.27 -4.04
CA ALA A 554 -11.17 9.61 -3.18
C ALA A 554 -10.06 10.60 -2.80
N VAL A 555 -9.69 10.62 -1.53
CA VAL A 555 -8.52 11.35 -1.02
C VAL A 555 -7.35 10.38 -0.96
N VAL A 556 -6.27 10.74 -1.60
CA VAL A 556 -5.07 9.91 -1.74
C VAL A 556 -3.91 10.58 -1.03
N LEU A 557 -3.53 10.09 0.14
CA LEU A 557 -2.26 10.48 0.76
C LEU A 557 -1.15 9.76 -0.02
N ASN A 558 -0.68 10.43 -1.08
CA ASN A 558 0.39 9.91 -1.93
C ASN A 558 1.76 10.10 -1.26
N LYS A 559 2.83 9.51 -1.79
CA LYS A 559 4.15 9.51 -1.17
C LYS A 559 4.13 9.01 0.29
N SER A 560 3.21 8.12 0.63
CA SER A 560 3.11 7.55 1.98
C SER A 560 4.35 6.73 2.37
N ASP A 561 5.22 6.40 1.41
CA ASP A 561 6.56 5.85 1.66
C ASP A 561 7.44 6.76 2.53
N LEU A 562 7.22 8.08 2.52
CA LEU A 562 7.91 9.02 3.40
C LEU A 562 7.56 8.82 4.89
N VAL A 563 6.40 8.25 5.16
CA VAL A 563 5.89 7.98 6.52
C VAL A 563 5.61 6.49 6.73
N ARG A 564 6.24 5.63 5.94
CA ARG A 564 6.04 4.16 5.91
C ARG A 564 6.29 3.46 7.24
N PHE A 565 7.04 4.08 8.16
CA PHE A 565 7.32 3.52 9.49
C PHE A 565 6.31 3.94 10.55
N GLN A 566 5.30 4.72 10.20
CA GLN A 566 4.13 4.95 11.06
C GLN A 566 3.27 3.66 11.05
N PRO A 567 2.92 3.09 12.22
CA PRO A 567 2.28 1.77 12.28
C PRO A 567 1.04 1.63 11.39
N THR A 568 0.15 2.62 11.42
CA THR A 568 -1.06 2.64 10.59
C THR A 568 -0.73 2.66 9.09
N VAL A 569 0.26 3.46 8.68
CA VAL A 569 0.69 3.56 7.27
C VAL A 569 1.35 2.27 6.82
N ALA A 570 2.25 1.72 7.65
CA ALA A 570 2.95 0.47 7.37
C ALA A 570 1.98 -0.67 7.09
N SER A 571 0.95 -0.85 7.93
CA SER A 571 -0.02 -1.94 7.79
C SER A 571 -0.74 -1.89 6.44
N TRP A 572 -1.12 -0.70 5.99
CA TRP A 572 -1.82 -0.55 4.70
C TRP A 572 -0.88 -0.64 3.50
N LEU A 573 0.27 0.04 3.50
CA LEU A 573 1.19 0.01 2.35
C LEU A 573 1.75 -1.38 2.04
N MET A 574 1.82 -2.25 3.05
CA MET A 574 2.33 -3.62 2.89
C MET A 574 1.25 -4.63 2.47
N SER A 575 -0.03 -4.23 2.44
CA SER A 575 -1.15 -5.10 2.10
C SER A 575 -1.85 -4.62 0.84
N PRO A 576 -1.97 -5.45 -0.22
CA PRO A 576 -2.76 -5.10 -1.39
C PRO A 576 -4.25 -5.01 -1.01
N PRO A 577 -5.09 -4.29 -1.79
CA PRO A 577 -6.53 -4.32 -1.60
C PRO A 577 -7.03 -5.78 -1.71
N PRO A 578 -7.91 -6.24 -0.79
CA PRO A 578 -8.41 -7.60 -0.84
C PRO A 578 -9.42 -7.78 -1.98
N THR A 579 -9.49 -8.98 -2.52
CA THR A 579 -10.47 -9.36 -3.56
C THR A 579 -11.85 -9.74 -3.00
N THR A 580 -11.90 -10.07 -1.70
CA THR A 580 -13.13 -10.37 -0.96
C THR A 580 -13.23 -9.43 0.23
N GLY A 581 -14.44 -8.96 0.56
CA GLY A 581 -14.62 -7.98 1.65
C GLY A 581 -14.02 -6.60 1.32
N LEU A 582 -13.93 -6.25 0.04
CA LEU A 582 -13.36 -4.98 -0.41
C LEU A 582 -14.07 -3.75 0.19
N PRO A 583 -15.41 -3.66 0.26
CA PRO A 583 -16.10 -2.50 0.84
C PRO A 583 -15.70 -2.25 2.30
N GLU A 584 -15.62 -3.30 3.10
CA GLU A 584 -15.21 -3.24 4.51
C GLU A 584 -13.77 -2.75 4.62
N ALA A 585 -12.85 -3.31 3.83
CA ALA A 585 -11.45 -2.92 3.82
C ALA A 585 -11.25 -1.46 3.39
N LEU A 586 -12.01 -0.98 2.38
CA LEU A 586 -11.98 0.42 1.95
C LEU A 586 -12.49 1.37 3.04
N ARG A 587 -13.50 0.95 3.81
CA ARG A 587 -14.02 1.72 4.93
C ARG A 587 -13.02 1.77 6.09
N GLU A 588 -12.43 0.62 6.46
CA GLU A 588 -11.42 0.54 7.52
C GLU A 588 -10.18 1.38 7.17
N GLU A 589 -9.70 1.31 5.93
CA GLU A 589 -8.61 2.17 5.45
C GLU A 589 -9.00 3.65 5.55
N SER A 590 -10.20 4.01 5.10
CA SER A 590 -10.69 5.40 5.15
C SER A 590 -10.76 5.92 6.58
N GLU A 591 -11.18 5.11 7.53
CA GLU A 591 -11.20 5.46 8.96
C GLU A 591 -9.79 5.69 9.51
N ASP A 592 -8.85 4.83 9.16
CA ASP A 592 -7.45 4.93 9.59
C ASP A 592 -6.74 6.14 8.97
N VAL A 593 -6.93 6.40 7.68
CA VAL A 593 -6.39 7.61 7.01
C VAL A 593 -7.00 8.87 7.60
N TYR A 594 -8.33 8.87 7.88
CA TYR A 594 -9.00 9.99 8.55
C TYR A 594 -8.38 10.26 9.90
N ALA A 595 -8.23 9.23 10.74
CA ALA A 595 -7.64 9.35 12.06
C ALA A 595 -6.19 9.86 12.00
N PHE A 596 -5.41 9.35 11.06
CA PHE A 596 -4.03 9.74 10.84
C PHE A 596 -3.89 11.22 10.42
N LEU A 597 -4.64 11.65 9.39
CA LEU A 597 -4.66 13.05 8.95
C LEU A 597 -5.20 13.98 10.05
N ARG A 598 -6.17 13.53 10.84
CA ARG A 598 -6.75 14.29 11.93
C ARG A 598 -5.79 14.49 13.09
N GLN A 599 -4.96 13.50 13.36
CA GLN A 599 -3.96 13.53 14.43
C GLN A 599 -2.71 14.33 14.04
N HIS A 600 -2.21 14.16 12.82
CA HIS A 600 -0.91 14.67 12.39
C HIS A 600 -1.00 15.82 11.37
N GLY A 601 -2.18 16.13 10.87
CA GLY A 601 -2.40 17.12 9.83
C GLY A 601 -3.42 18.21 10.19
N SER A 602 -3.84 18.93 9.15
CA SER A 602 -4.90 19.94 9.24
C SER A 602 -6.25 19.37 8.79
N ARG A 603 -7.35 19.87 9.38
CA ARG A 603 -8.73 19.56 8.93
C ARG A 603 -9.00 19.93 7.47
N ALA A 604 -8.24 20.86 6.94
CA ALA A 604 -8.37 21.30 5.54
C ALA A 604 -8.26 20.12 4.55
N TRP A 605 -7.32 19.20 4.80
CA TRP A 605 -7.10 18.02 3.96
C TRP A 605 -8.24 16.99 4.00
N LEU A 606 -9.13 17.08 4.98
CA LEU A 606 -10.32 16.24 5.14
C LEU A 606 -11.58 16.85 4.51
N ARG A 607 -11.48 18.06 3.92
CA ARG A 607 -12.64 18.71 3.29
C ARG A 607 -13.29 17.88 2.18
N PRO A 608 -12.55 17.23 1.26
CA PRO A 608 -13.20 16.37 0.28
C PRO A 608 -14.05 15.30 0.93
N PHE A 609 -13.57 14.68 2.01
CA PHE A 609 -14.34 13.69 2.75
C PHE A 609 -15.58 14.30 3.42
N THR A 610 -15.47 15.45 4.07
CA THR A 610 -16.60 16.06 4.81
C THR A 610 -17.65 16.66 3.87
N ASP A 611 -17.23 17.17 2.71
CA ASP A 611 -18.07 17.91 1.77
C ASP A 611 -18.71 17.01 0.70
N SER A 612 -18.16 15.80 0.43
CA SER A 612 -18.72 14.87 -0.55
C SER A 612 -19.68 13.87 0.10
N ALA A 613 -20.71 13.49 -0.63
CA ALA A 613 -21.65 12.45 -0.23
C ALA A 613 -20.93 11.10 -0.05
N ARG A 614 -20.10 10.73 -1.03
CA ARG A 614 -19.30 9.50 -1.01
C ARG A 614 -17.84 9.86 -1.24
N CYS A 615 -16.99 9.51 -0.28
CA CYS A 615 -15.57 9.77 -0.37
C CYS A 615 -14.78 8.75 0.47
N THR A 616 -13.82 8.10 -0.15
CA THR A 616 -12.86 7.21 0.53
C THR A 616 -11.53 7.90 0.73
N LEU A 617 -10.71 7.38 1.66
CA LEU A 617 -9.37 7.90 1.92
C LEU A 617 -8.36 6.75 1.87
N HIS A 618 -7.19 6.98 1.25
CA HIS A 618 -6.22 5.92 0.96
C HIS A 618 -4.79 6.35 1.26
N PHE A 619 -4.00 5.41 1.80
CA PHE A 619 -2.54 5.50 1.81
C PHE A 619 -1.99 4.93 0.52
N VAL A 620 -1.22 5.73 -0.22
CA VAL A 620 -0.66 5.32 -1.51
C VAL A 620 0.80 5.79 -1.63
N SER A 621 1.62 5.00 -2.26
CA SER A 621 2.90 5.47 -2.80
C SER A 621 2.96 5.14 -4.29
N ALA A 622 2.92 6.16 -5.13
CA ALA A 622 2.95 6.01 -6.58
C ALA A 622 4.25 5.39 -7.09
N THR A 623 5.35 5.62 -6.40
CA THR A 623 6.68 5.17 -6.80
C THR A 623 7.33 4.17 -5.84
N GLY A 624 6.77 4.03 -4.63
CA GLY A 624 7.29 3.21 -3.56
C GLY A 624 8.49 3.81 -2.82
N ARG A 625 9.12 4.86 -3.39
CA ARG A 625 10.36 5.48 -2.87
C ARG A 625 10.53 6.90 -3.37
N GLY A 626 11.38 7.66 -2.65
CA GLY A 626 11.84 8.97 -3.08
C GLY A 626 12.78 8.92 -4.28
N GLU A 627 12.82 10.01 -5.03
CA GLU A 627 13.76 10.21 -6.14
C GLU A 627 15.16 10.59 -5.65
N ARG A 628 16.17 10.33 -6.49
CA ARG A 628 17.55 10.85 -6.33
C ARG A 628 18.08 11.31 -7.67
N GLY A 629 18.38 12.61 -7.79
CA GLY A 629 18.97 13.18 -8.99
C GLY A 629 18.14 12.97 -10.26
N GLY A 630 16.81 13.08 -10.16
CA GLY A 630 15.90 12.93 -11.29
C GLY A 630 15.62 11.49 -11.71
N THR A 631 16.02 10.51 -10.88
CA THR A 631 15.81 9.09 -11.14
C THR A 631 15.32 8.36 -9.88
N PHE A 632 14.74 7.18 -10.08
CA PHE A 632 14.46 6.18 -9.04
C PHE A 632 15.50 5.07 -9.16
N PRO A 633 16.61 5.11 -8.39
CA PRO A 633 17.78 4.24 -8.60
C PRO A 633 17.48 2.74 -8.52
N HIS A 634 16.41 2.39 -7.82
CA HIS A 634 15.98 1.00 -7.62
C HIS A 634 14.70 0.64 -8.40
N GLY A 635 14.36 1.45 -9.41
CA GLY A 635 13.10 1.33 -10.13
C GLY A 635 11.90 1.82 -9.30
N VAL A 636 10.74 1.68 -9.88
CA VAL A 636 9.45 2.09 -9.29
C VAL A 636 8.71 0.83 -8.82
N THR A 637 8.24 0.86 -7.59
CA THR A 637 7.42 -0.21 -6.98
C THR A 637 6.19 0.42 -6.33
N PRO A 638 5.14 0.69 -7.11
CA PRO A 638 3.93 1.31 -6.59
C PRO A 638 3.34 0.50 -5.42
N ARG A 639 2.78 1.18 -4.46
CA ARG A 639 2.08 0.57 -3.34
C ARG A 639 0.66 1.10 -3.29
N ARG A 640 -0.32 0.21 -3.44
CA ARG A 640 -1.75 0.51 -3.37
C ARG A 640 -2.23 1.55 -4.40
N ALA A 641 -1.56 1.68 -5.55
CA ALA A 641 -1.94 2.68 -6.55
C ALA A 641 -3.36 2.42 -7.12
N LEU A 642 -3.81 1.16 -7.18
CA LEU A 642 -5.17 0.82 -7.61
C LEU A 642 -6.26 1.04 -6.55
N ALA A 643 -5.94 1.14 -5.26
CA ALA A 643 -6.95 1.23 -4.20
C ALA A 643 -7.93 2.42 -4.39
N PRO A 644 -7.48 3.64 -4.70
CA PRO A 644 -8.39 4.76 -4.97
C PRO A 644 -9.26 4.55 -6.21
N LEU A 645 -8.73 3.91 -7.25
CA LEU A 645 -9.51 3.60 -8.46
C LEU A 645 -10.58 2.56 -8.16
N LEU A 646 -10.23 1.47 -7.46
CA LEU A 646 -11.18 0.44 -7.06
C LEU A 646 -12.34 1.03 -6.26
N SER A 647 -12.06 1.96 -5.35
CA SER A 647 -13.11 2.64 -4.58
C SER A 647 -14.03 3.49 -5.48
N ILE A 648 -13.47 4.20 -6.47
CA ILE A 648 -14.25 4.96 -7.44
C ILE A 648 -15.09 4.03 -8.32
N LEU A 649 -14.51 2.93 -8.82
CA LEU A 649 -15.22 1.94 -9.63
C LEU A 649 -16.36 1.27 -8.83
N ALA A 650 -16.14 1.00 -7.53
CA ALA A 650 -17.17 0.54 -6.62
C ALA A 650 -18.32 1.55 -6.49
N MET A 651 -17.99 2.82 -6.20
CA MET A 651 -18.98 3.90 -6.11
C MET A 651 -19.69 4.19 -7.44
N ALA A 652 -19.06 3.86 -8.56
CA ALA A 652 -19.67 3.96 -9.90
C ALA A 652 -20.48 2.73 -10.34
N GLY A 653 -20.58 1.69 -9.47
CA GLY A 653 -21.36 0.48 -9.74
C GLY A 653 -20.70 -0.51 -10.72
N LEU A 654 -19.39 -0.43 -10.90
CA LEU A 654 -18.63 -1.31 -11.80
C LEU A 654 -18.12 -2.60 -11.11
N LEU A 655 -18.10 -2.66 -9.77
CA LEU A 655 -17.67 -3.84 -9.04
C LEU A 655 -18.83 -4.80 -8.72
N GLU A 656 -18.57 -6.11 -8.79
CA GLU A 656 -19.55 -7.13 -8.42
C GLU A 656 -19.81 -7.14 -6.91
N LYS A 657 -21.06 -7.45 -6.55
CA LYS A 657 -21.51 -7.64 -5.16
C LYS A 657 -21.22 -6.46 -4.23
N THR A 658 -21.05 -5.28 -4.80
CA THR A 658 -20.79 -4.06 -4.04
C THR A 658 -21.93 -3.09 -4.24
N ASP A 659 -22.60 -2.69 -3.15
CA ASP A 659 -23.53 -1.57 -3.20
C ASP A 659 -22.74 -0.26 -3.34
N PRO A 660 -22.97 0.53 -4.41
CA PRO A 660 -22.26 1.80 -4.61
C PRO A 660 -22.40 2.79 -3.45
N TRP A 661 -23.43 2.65 -2.61
CA TRP A 661 -23.66 3.50 -1.44
C TRP A 661 -23.01 3.00 -0.15
N GLU A 662 -22.54 1.76 -0.11
CA GLU A 662 -21.79 1.24 1.03
C GLU A 662 -20.30 1.68 1.02
N VAL A 663 -19.81 2.11 -0.14
CA VAL A 663 -18.44 2.58 -0.29
C VAL A 663 -18.40 4.11 -0.22
N GLY A 664 -17.56 4.64 0.65
CA GLY A 664 -17.31 6.08 0.79
C GLY A 664 -18.29 6.83 1.71
N LEU A 665 -19.19 6.08 2.36
CA LEU A 665 -20.05 6.61 3.44
C LEU A 665 -19.49 6.23 4.78
#